data_c202473d9449cb8e5750409449b181a5
#
_entry.id   c202473d9449cb8e5750409449b181a5
#
_cell.length_a   1.000
_cell.length_b   1.000
_cell.length_c   1.000
_cell.angle_alpha   90.00
_cell.angle_beta   90.00
_cell.angle_gamma   90.00
#
_symmetry.space_group_name_H-M   'P 1'
#
loop_
_entity.id
_entity.type
_entity.pdbx_description
1 polymer ?
#
loop_
_entity_poly.entity_id
_entity_poly.type
_entity_poly.pdbx_seq_one_letter_code
_entity_poly.pdbx_strand_id
1 'polypeptide(L)'
;MKTLVNALAAAVQKAPWIVIAVTVVLTMILGSFASKFQPADDQNASFAPEAPELTAATYISDTFGAVSRMQVLATSSTGDVITLDALNAAVALAETVNASDSAELLVDLDQAPAVLSYLAPVFFAVEGGAPFPTNDAEVKALYVAGFEEVPPEFRSFLVALLSDEANFETATAELGLSAITYRSTDDPDEQASRAVGLAEAVNLAPIPDSITLDPFSVELIFGDSAEFEKEIARLFAAAALIILLVLATIFLVKPKGSRDRGVFIVGLGLMFIGSGIAVVPGLAQIFPDLFPESWGDLDVGPVLLAALAFYVVAFIIWTFTSRRLRRTTADTVLTFVTILIGIQWMNGYGFLRFEDASPMAQILPILLIGLGVDYSIHMTTRYRQELVAGRSVDESMRTAIRTVGVALVLATLTTAVGFLTNVTNDLPALAEFGEMAAVGIGASFLLMLTFVPAVRELLDRKAEKAEHLDTGGLESGDSRILPKIVGKSAILPRRFATATLIVALALTGLGAYGMTGLSTEFSFLDFVPTNSPLRDTAVTVSERFDFPETTSVLVQGDVATGAAWNSMVAAYSDSSGVADVQTIDRPNGQTVSTGQTFVSVMFGLLDPDSPVADPSVLTAAMSAGFEQQTFPPDADLVPLYDAAVAGNPAALASVLAADEGGYAATLFNFDTLAGESRAAELSTGLNDAFAITDQAGLESVSTSTFIINNLVIQSLTDSQLSSLLLTMGAALLLLVINFFFESRRPMLGVITTVPVVVVVIMVFGIMAALRIPFGPVTATISALGIGIGIPYMIHVTHRYLEERLVWPDENEAIEQTLTHTGGALAGSAVTTMLGFGILITSTTIPFRQFGFVLAYTILLALLAAVLILPSMLVLWDRWHRRRGDAEIDQIAMAAATPES
;
A
#
# COMPACT_ATOMS: atom_id res chain seq x y z
N MET A 1 2.68 -25.49 -24.12
CA MET A 1 3.15 -25.85 -22.79
C MET A 1 4.08 -27.05 -22.78
N LYS A 2 3.69 -28.25 -23.24
CA LYS A 2 4.53 -29.48 -23.25
C LYS A 2 5.89 -29.26 -23.93
N THR A 3 5.94 -28.53 -25.04
CA THR A 3 7.19 -28.25 -25.79
C THR A 3 8.16 -27.41 -24.96
N LEU A 4 7.68 -26.35 -24.28
CA LEU A 4 8.48 -25.51 -23.40
C LEU A 4 9.06 -26.31 -22.23
N VAL A 5 8.22 -27.06 -21.54
CA VAL A 5 8.65 -27.91 -20.40
C VAL A 5 9.67 -28.97 -20.84
N ASN A 6 9.49 -29.58 -22.01
CA ASN A 6 10.46 -30.51 -22.56
C ASN A 6 11.81 -29.84 -22.91
N ALA A 7 11.78 -28.63 -23.42
CA ALA A 7 13.01 -27.85 -23.69
C ALA A 7 13.74 -27.50 -22.39
N LEU A 8 13.03 -27.07 -21.36
CA LEU A 8 13.61 -26.79 -20.03
C LEU A 8 14.22 -28.07 -19.41
N ALA A 9 13.50 -29.19 -19.45
CA ALA A 9 14.01 -30.46 -18.95
C ALA A 9 15.28 -30.90 -19.71
N ALA A 10 15.32 -30.72 -21.05
CA ALA A 10 16.49 -31.03 -21.84
C ALA A 10 17.68 -30.11 -21.51
N ALA A 11 17.44 -28.83 -21.27
CA ALA A 11 18.50 -27.88 -20.88
C ALA A 11 19.12 -28.26 -19.52
N VAL A 12 18.27 -28.54 -18.53
CA VAL A 12 18.71 -28.98 -17.20
C VAL A 12 19.57 -30.24 -17.29
N GLN A 13 19.12 -31.25 -18.02
CA GLN A 13 19.82 -32.54 -18.08
C GLN A 13 21.12 -32.53 -18.91
N LYS A 14 21.10 -31.85 -20.09
CA LYS A 14 22.25 -31.84 -21.01
C LYS A 14 23.35 -30.90 -20.55
N ALA A 15 22.99 -29.79 -19.91
CA ALA A 15 23.92 -28.73 -19.60
C ALA A 15 23.62 -28.01 -18.27
N PRO A 16 23.53 -28.75 -17.12
CA PRO A 16 23.21 -28.14 -15.84
C PRO A 16 24.16 -27.01 -15.44
N TRP A 17 25.45 -27.13 -15.76
CA TRP A 17 26.44 -26.08 -15.50
C TRP A 17 26.19 -24.79 -16.28
N ILE A 18 25.65 -24.89 -17.50
CA ILE A 18 25.31 -23.71 -18.30
C ILE A 18 24.10 -23.01 -17.66
N VAL A 19 23.10 -23.77 -17.21
CA VAL A 19 21.93 -23.21 -16.51
C VAL A 19 22.38 -22.44 -15.26
N ILE A 20 23.26 -23.03 -14.45
CA ILE A 20 23.78 -22.39 -13.24
C ILE A 20 24.59 -21.13 -13.61
N ALA A 21 25.48 -21.22 -14.59
CA ALA A 21 26.33 -20.09 -15.01
C ALA A 21 25.48 -18.93 -15.55
N VAL A 22 24.47 -19.21 -16.38
CA VAL A 22 23.55 -18.18 -16.91
C VAL A 22 22.76 -17.54 -15.77
N THR A 23 22.25 -18.32 -14.81
CA THR A 23 21.56 -17.80 -13.64
C THR A 23 22.47 -16.86 -12.83
N VAL A 24 23.70 -17.26 -12.55
CA VAL A 24 24.66 -16.43 -11.79
C VAL A 24 24.96 -15.13 -12.53
N VAL A 25 25.22 -15.18 -13.85
CA VAL A 25 25.51 -13.98 -14.65
C VAL A 25 24.30 -13.02 -14.67
N LEU A 26 23.09 -13.55 -14.91
CA LEU A 26 21.86 -12.73 -14.88
C LEU A 26 21.64 -12.12 -13.48
N THR A 27 21.92 -12.90 -12.43
CA THR A 27 21.80 -12.39 -11.05
C THR A 27 22.80 -11.28 -10.76
N MET A 28 24.04 -11.37 -11.27
CA MET A 28 25.00 -10.28 -11.13
C MET A 28 24.56 -9.01 -11.87
N ILE A 29 24.04 -9.17 -13.09
CA ILE A 29 23.56 -8.03 -13.89
C ILE A 29 22.34 -7.39 -13.23
N LEU A 30 21.27 -8.15 -13.02
CA LEU A 30 20.03 -7.60 -12.44
C LEU A 30 20.21 -7.20 -10.98
N GLY A 31 21.04 -7.89 -10.22
CA GLY A 31 21.37 -7.53 -8.85
C GLY A 31 22.10 -6.19 -8.73
N SER A 32 22.92 -5.81 -9.75
CA SER A 32 23.54 -4.48 -9.77
C SER A 32 22.55 -3.34 -10.00
N PHE A 33 21.43 -3.60 -10.64
CA PHE A 33 20.30 -2.66 -10.76
C PHE A 33 19.38 -2.72 -9.55
N ALA A 34 19.14 -3.91 -9.01
CA ALA A 34 18.29 -4.08 -7.83
C ALA A 34 18.75 -3.27 -6.60
N SER A 35 20.07 -3.07 -6.45
CA SER A 35 20.61 -2.26 -5.36
C SER A 35 20.38 -0.75 -5.53
N LYS A 36 19.90 -0.32 -6.70
CA LYS A 36 19.58 1.09 -7.00
C LYS A 36 18.08 1.36 -6.93
N PHE A 37 17.26 0.32 -6.84
CA PHE A 37 15.80 0.44 -6.73
C PHE A 37 15.47 0.82 -5.30
N GLN A 38 15.32 2.12 -5.08
CA GLN A 38 15.05 2.76 -3.79
C GLN A 38 13.57 3.14 -3.68
N PRO A 39 13.05 3.41 -2.48
CA PRO A 39 11.73 4.01 -2.34
C PRO A 39 11.64 5.33 -3.09
N ALA A 40 10.50 5.61 -3.70
CA ALA A 40 10.23 6.89 -4.35
C ALA A 40 10.22 8.02 -3.31
N ASP A 41 10.80 9.17 -3.65
CA ASP A 41 10.85 10.34 -2.77
C ASP A 41 9.45 10.88 -2.47
N ASP A 42 8.59 10.99 -3.50
CA ASP A 42 7.16 11.29 -3.33
C ASP A 42 6.32 10.01 -3.39
N GLN A 43 6.06 9.45 -2.22
CA GLN A 43 5.24 8.25 -2.11
C GLN A 43 3.74 8.52 -2.36
N ASN A 44 3.28 9.77 -2.15
CA ASN A 44 1.88 10.14 -2.34
C ASN A 44 1.50 10.21 -3.82
N ALA A 45 2.37 10.76 -4.65
CA ALA A 45 2.17 10.82 -6.10
C ALA A 45 1.94 9.43 -6.70
N SER A 46 2.51 8.38 -6.10
CA SER A 46 2.31 7.00 -6.56
C SER A 46 0.86 6.50 -6.43
N PHE A 47 0.06 7.08 -5.52
CA PHE A 47 -1.35 6.73 -5.33
C PHE A 47 -2.32 7.65 -6.05
N ALA A 48 -1.84 8.78 -6.57
CA ALA A 48 -2.69 9.72 -7.26
C ALA A 48 -2.88 9.32 -8.74
N PRO A 49 -4.11 9.32 -9.28
CA PRO A 49 -4.34 9.09 -10.70
C PRO A 49 -3.80 10.26 -11.52
N GLU A 50 -3.50 10.02 -12.80
CA GLU A 50 -3.24 11.13 -13.74
C GLU A 50 -4.51 11.95 -13.93
N ALA A 51 -4.60 13.10 -13.25
CA ALA A 51 -5.78 13.95 -13.24
C ALA A 51 -5.37 15.43 -13.32
N PRO A 52 -6.24 16.30 -13.90
CA PRO A 52 -5.98 17.74 -13.96
C PRO A 52 -5.70 18.37 -12.60
N GLU A 53 -6.39 17.89 -11.56
CA GLU A 53 -6.26 18.37 -10.18
C GLU A 53 -4.85 18.14 -9.61
N LEU A 54 -4.24 16.99 -9.92
CA LEU A 54 -2.85 16.71 -9.51
C LEU A 54 -1.86 17.54 -10.32
N THR A 55 -2.09 17.69 -11.63
CA THR A 55 -1.27 18.54 -12.49
C THR A 55 -1.33 20.00 -12.01
N ALA A 56 -2.51 20.48 -11.62
CA ALA A 56 -2.69 21.79 -11.04
C ALA A 56 -1.94 21.94 -9.70
N ALA A 57 -2.03 20.95 -8.81
CA ALA A 57 -1.32 20.97 -7.54
C ALA A 57 0.22 21.03 -7.73
N THR A 58 0.76 20.23 -8.64
CA THR A 58 2.19 20.28 -9.00
C THR A 58 2.57 21.64 -9.60
N TYR A 59 1.79 22.17 -10.55
CA TYR A 59 2.06 23.49 -11.12
C TYR A 59 2.02 24.60 -10.05
N ILE A 60 1.09 24.53 -9.10
CA ILE A 60 1.00 25.49 -7.99
C ILE A 60 2.27 25.42 -7.13
N SER A 61 2.69 24.21 -6.78
CA SER A 61 3.92 24.01 -6.00
C SER A 61 5.14 24.60 -6.70
N ASP A 62 5.33 24.29 -7.98
CA ASP A 62 6.52 24.69 -8.74
C ASP A 62 6.56 26.20 -9.05
N THR A 63 5.40 26.84 -9.19
CA THR A 63 5.31 28.19 -9.75
C THR A 63 5.09 29.29 -8.71
N PHE A 64 4.22 29.04 -7.73
CA PHE A 64 3.82 30.06 -6.75
C PHE A 64 4.64 30.02 -5.46
N GLY A 65 5.60 29.09 -5.39
CA GLY A 65 6.44 28.90 -4.22
C GLY A 65 5.59 28.41 -3.06
N ALA A 66 5.41 27.12 -2.96
CA ALA A 66 4.61 26.55 -1.89
C ALA A 66 5.17 26.94 -0.53
N VAL A 67 4.31 27.49 0.32
CA VAL A 67 4.57 27.60 1.74
C VAL A 67 3.97 26.37 2.40
N SER A 68 4.80 25.68 3.18
CA SER A 68 4.33 24.59 4.03
C SER A 68 4.00 25.12 5.41
N ARG A 69 3.06 24.44 6.07
CA ARG A 69 2.69 24.77 7.45
C ARG A 69 2.93 23.57 8.36
N MET A 70 3.74 23.80 9.39
CA MET A 70 3.84 22.88 10.51
C MET A 70 2.85 23.30 11.57
N GLN A 71 2.02 22.39 12.00
CA GLN A 71 1.13 22.58 13.14
C GLN A 71 1.84 22.13 14.41
N VAL A 72 1.64 22.84 15.51
CA VAL A 72 2.17 22.49 16.83
C VAL A 72 1.00 22.38 17.78
N LEU A 73 0.66 21.16 18.17
CA LEU A 73 -0.39 20.87 19.12
C LEU A 73 0.08 21.18 20.54
N ALA A 74 -0.60 22.09 21.20
CA ALA A 74 -0.39 22.39 22.61
C ALA A 74 -1.43 21.65 23.46
N THR A 75 -0.94 20.90 24.46
CA THR A 75 -1.78 20.25 25.48
C THR A 75 -1.35 20.70 26.87
N SER A 76 -2.29 20.66 27.81
CA SER A 76 -2.03 21.07 29.19
C SER A 76 -2.41 19.97 30.18
N SER A 77 -1.57 19.72 31.17
CA SER A 77 -1.84 18.79 32.26
C SER A 77 -3.01 19.25 33.17
N THR A 78 -3.41 20.53 33.07
CA THR A 78 -4.54 21.11 33.79
C THR A 78 -5.87 21.00 33.02
N GLY A 79 -5.84 20.61 31.74
CA GLY A 79 -6.99 20.53 30.86
C GLY A 79 -7.46 21.88 30.30
N ASP A 80 -6.61 22.92 30.40
CA ASP A 80 -6.88 24.26 29.84
C ASP A 80 -5.59 24.84 29.26
N VAL A 81 -5.60 25.22 27.99
CA VAL A 81 -4.44 25.79 27.28
C VAL A 81 -4.50 27.31 27.18
N ILE A 82 -5.53 28.00 27.75
CA ILE A 82 -5.54 29.48 27.85
C ILE A 82 -5.09 29.88 29.24
N THR A 83 -3.79 29.70 29.50
CA THR A 83 -3.13 29.91 30.79
C THR A 83 -1.83 30.71 30.64
N LEU A 84 -1.27 31.21 31.75
CA LEU A 84 0.03 31.91 31.74
C LEU A 84 1.16 30.97 31.31
N ASP A 85 1.15 29.73 31.76
CA ASP A 85 2.14 28.72 31.36
C ASP A 85 2.11 28.47 29.85
N ALA A 86 0.90 28.37 29.26
CA ALA A 86 0.74 28.20 27.81
C ALA A 86 1.19 29.46 27.04
N LEU A 87 0.92 30.64 27.55
CA LEU A 87 1.43 31.90 26.96
C LEU A 87 2.95 31.96 26.98
N ASN A 88 3.58 31.59 28.10
CA ASN A 88 5.02 31.47 28.17
C ASN A 88 5.59 30.42 27.19
N ALA A 89 4.90 29.30 27.04
CA ALA A 89 5.29 28.28 26.06
C ALA A 89 5.18 28.79 24.61
N ALA A 90 4.13 29.56 24.27
CA ALA A 90 3.98 30.17 22.95
C ALA A 90 5.08 31.22 22.66
N VAL A 91 5.47 32.02 23.64
CA VAL A 91 6.59 32.95 23.50
C VAL A 91 7.90 32.20 23.31
N ALA A 92 8.16 31.18 24.14
CA ALA A 92 9.38 30.36 24.05
C ALA A 92 9.47 29.62 22.70
N LEU A 93 8.33 29.12 22.19
CA LEU A 93 8.24 28.52 20.86
C LEU A 93 8.67 29.49 19.78
N ALA A 94 8.06 30.69 19.74
CA ALA A 94 8.36 31.71 18.74
C ALA A 94 9.83 32.19 18.83
N GLU A 95 10.35 32.40 20.03
CA GLU A 95 11.75 32.78 20.22
C GLU A 95 12.73 31.70 19.77
N THR A 96 12.44 30.44 20.10
CA THR A 96 13.34 29.33 19.77
C THR A 96 13.34 29.02 18.27
N VAL A 97 12.18 29.03 17.62
CA VAL A 97 12.06 28.82 16.17
C VAL A 97 12.73 29.96 15.40
N ASN A 98 12.52 31.23 15.81
CA ASN A 98 13.17 32.39 15.18
C ASN A 98 14.69 32.46 15.43
N ALA A 99 15.20 31.76 16.46
CA ALA A 99 16.63 31.70 16.75
C ALA A 99 17.32 30.45 16.20
N SER A 100 16.55 29.51 15.60
CA SER A 100 17.06 28.26 15.06
C SER A 100 17.77 28.45 13.71
N ASP A 101 18.52 27.43 13.29
CA ASP A 101 19.13 27.39 11.96
C ASP A 101 18.07 27.39 10.84
N SER A 102 16.83 27.08 11.16
CA SER A 102 15.69 27.07 10.23
C SER A 102 14.99 28.43 10.10
N ALA A 103 15.44 29.47 10.82
CA ALA A 103 14.81 30.77 10.80
C ALA A 103 14.78 31.44 9.41
N GLU A 104 15.79 31.14 8.55
CA GLU A 104 15.83 31.67 7.17
C GLU A 104 14.74 31.08 6.27
N LEU A 105 14.11 29.97 6.69
CA LEU A 105 13.04 29.33 5.97
C LEU A 105 11.66 29.93 6.30
N LEU A 106 11.55 30.67 7.43
CA LEU A 106 10.28 31.21 7.88
C LEU A 106 9.75 32.25 6.91
N VAL A 107 8.43 32.26 6.74
CA VAL A 107 7.72 33.18 5.84
C VAL A 107 6.62 33.86 6.62
N ASP A 108 6.79 35.20 6.84
CA ASP A 108 5.71 36.00 7.35
C ASP A 108 4.63 36.17 6.28
N LEU A 109 3.38 35.93 6.66
CA LEU A 109 2.22 36.23 5.81
C LEU A 109 1.85 37.70 5.97
N ASP A 110 1.24 38.35 4.96
CA ASP A 110 0.98 39.82 4.91
C ASP A 110 0.34 40.41 6.17
N GLN A 111 -0.30 39.63 7.03
CA GLN A 111 -0.97 40.05 8.26
C GLN A 111 -0.76 39.08 9.45
N ALA A 112 0.12 38.07 9.32
CA ALA A 112 0.41 37.15 10.40
C ALA A 112 1.90 36.78 10.45
N PRO A 113 2.49 36.66 11.64
CA PRO A 113 3.89 36.25 11.78
C PRO A 113 4.04 34.79 11.34
N ALA A 114 5.26 34.43 10.93
CA ALA A 114 5.57 33.06 10.54
C ALA A 114 5.23 32.00 11.61
N VAL A 115 5.31 32.37 12.89
CA VAL A 115 4.89 31.56 14.03
C VAL A 115 3.63 32.18 14.63
N LEU A 116 2.47 31.65 14.28
CA LEU A 116 1.18 32.12 14.76
C LEU A 116 0.63 31.20 15.83
N SER A 117 0.33 31.69 17.02
CA SER A 117 -0.24 30.91 18.12
C SER A 117 -1.76 31.12 18.24
N TYR A 118 -2.47 30.11 18.73
CA TYR A 118 -3.86 30.22 19.16
C TYR A 118 -4.08 31.28 20.26
N LEU A 119 -3.00 31.72 20.94
CA LEU A 119 -2.99 32.82 21.91
C LEU A 119 -2.76 34.21 21.28
N ALA A 120 -2.78 34.30 19.94
CA ALA A 120 -2.63 35.58 19.23
C ALA A 120 -3.54 36.71 19.76
N PRO A 121 -4.80 36.49 20.20
CA PRO A 121 -5.61 37.56 20.79
C PRO A 121 -4.97 38.23 21.99
N VAL A 122 -4.22 37.49 22.83
CA VAL A 122 -3.49 38.07 23.96
C VAL A 122 -2.36 39.02 23.48
N PHE A 123 -1.64 38.59 22.42
CA PHE A 123 -0.60 39.40 21.82
C PHE A 123 -1.16 40.67 21.17
N PHE A 124 -2.27 40.61 20.48
CA PHE A 124 -2.95 41.78 19.92
C PHE A 124 -3.36 42.79 21.02
N ALA A 125 -3.90 42.31 22.15
CA ALA A 125 -4.24 43.21 23.27
C ALA A 125 -2.99 43.87 23.90
N VAL A 126 -1.87 43.13 24.00
CA VAL A 126 -0.61 43.67 24.54
C VAL A 126 0.01 44.70 23.58
N GLU A 127 -0.01 44.46 22.27
CA GLU A 127 0.41 45.40 21.24
C GLU A 127 -0.47 46.66 21.23
N GLY A 128 -1.78 46.50 21.51
CA GLY A 128 -2.72 47.59 21.73
C GLY A 128 -2.46 48.42 23.00
N GLY A 129 -1.46 48.03 23.81
CA GLY A 129 -1.01 48.81 24.99
C GLY A 129 -1.41 48.20 26.34
N ALA A 130 -2.00 47.02 26.38
CA ALA A 130 -2.26 46.31 27.63
C ALA A 130 -0.95 45.78 28.24
N PRO A 131 -0.80 45.74 29.59
CA PRO A 131 0.36 45.15 30.22
C PRO A 131 0.42 43.63 30.00
N PHE A 132 1.64 43.06 29.91
CA PHE A 132 1.80 41.62 29.82
C PHE A 132 1.20 40.90 31.06
N PRO A 133 0.38 39.87 30.91
CA PRO A 133 -0.33 39.25 32.02
C PRO A 133 0.61 38.50 32.95
N THR A 134 0.23 38.41 34.23
CA THR A 134 1.03 37.80 35.31
C THR A 134 0.36 36.61 35.97
N ASN A 135 -0.89 36.28 35.55
CA ASN A 135 -1.68 35.15 36.03
C ASN A 135 -2.74 34.75 35.00
N ASP A 136 -3.31 33.55 35.16
CA ASP A 136 -4.27 33.00 34.23
C ASP A 136 -5.54 33.85 34.05
N ALA A 137 -6.01 34.49 35.08
CA ALA A 137 -7.20 35.37 35.02
C ALA A 137 -6.96 36.58 34.12
N GLU A 138 -5.74 37.16 34.14
CA GLU A 138 -5.34 38.23 33.26
C GLU A 138 -5.18 37.73 31.80
N VAL A 139 -4.63 36.53 31.58
CA VAL A 139 -4.53 35.92 30.26
C VAL A 139 -5.90 35.79 29.63
N LYS A 140 -6.86 35.21 30.37
CA LYS A 140 -8.24 35.01 29.89
C LYS A 140 -8.94 36.36 29.60
N ALA A 141 -8.78 37.33 30.46
CA ALA A 141 -9.35 38.65 30.25
C ALA A 141 -8.79 39.33 28.97
N LEU A 142 -7.46 39.26 28.78
CA LEU A 142 -6.81 39.80 27.59
C LEU A 142 -7.15 39.01 26.33
N TYR A 143 -7.36 37.67 26.44
CA TYR A 143 -7.80 36.87 25.33
C TYR A 143 -9.16 37.32 24.77
N VAL A 144 -10.14 37.52 25.67
CA VAL A 144 -11.48 37.98 25.29
C VAL A 144 -11.41 39.42 24.70
N ALA A 145 -10.66 40.33 25.35
CA ALA A 145 -10.56 41.70 24.89
C ALA A 145 -9.85 41.81 23.53
N GLY A 146 -8.73 41.08 23.38
CA GLY A 146 -7.96 41.09 22.13
C GLY A 146 -8.67 40.43 20.97
N PHE A 147 -9.52 39.40 21.25
CA PHE A 147 -10.32 38.76 20.21
C PHE A 147 -11.32 39.73 19.55
N GLU A 148 -11.83 40.72 20.29
CA GLU A 148 -12.69 41.77 19.73
C GLU A 148 -11.91 42.77 18.84
N GLU A 149 -10.59 42.89 19.06
CA GLU A 149 -9.70 43.77 18.28
C GLU A 149 -9.19 43.09 17.00
N VAL A 150 -9.26 41.77 16.92
CA VAL A 150 -8.83 41.03 15.72
C VAL A 150 -9.71 41.39 14.53
N PRO A 151 -9.14 41.67 13.33
CA PRO A 151 -9.90 41.89 12.11
C PRO A 151 -10.86 40.71 11.83
N PRO A 152 -12.09 40.99 11.40
CA PRO A 152 -13.14 39.94 11.21
C PRO A 152 -12.67 38.79 10.32
N GLU A 153 -11.85 39.06 9.31
CA GLU A 153 -11.28 38.10 8.37
C GLU A 153 -10.35 37.06 9.04
N PHE A 154 -9.72 37.41 10.18
CA PHE A 154 -8.82 36.49 10.91
C PHE A 154 -9.50 35.74 12.06
N ARG A 155 -10.71 36.16 12.46
CA ARG A 155 -11.39 35.56 13.63
C ARG A 155 -11.71 34.09 13.40
N SER A 156 -12.20 33.74 12.22
CA SER A 156 -12.51 32.34 11.85
C SER A 156 -11.27 31.45 11.91
N PHE A 157 -10.12 31.96 11.43
CA PHE A 157 -8.88 31.24 11.50
C PHE A 157 -8.38 31.04 12.94
N LEU A 158 -8.46 32.07 13.80
CA LEU A 158 -8.08 31.94 15.21
C LEU A 158 -9.02 31.02 15.99
N VAL A 159 -10.31 30.97 15.65
CA VAL A 159 -11.27 30.02 16.22
C VAL A 159 -10.84 28.59 15.87
N ALA A 160 -10.45 28.36 14.64
CA ALA A 160 -10.00 27.06 14.16
C ALA A 160 -8.68 26.57 14.77
N LEU A 161 -7.91 27.45 15.42
CA LEU A 161 -6.73 27.08 16.20
C LEU A 161 -7.04 26.56 17.61
N LEU A 162 -8.31 26.52 18.02
CA LEU A 162 -8.76 25.91 19.26
C LEU A 162 -9.62 24.69 18.99
N SER A 163 -9.62 23.73 19.91
CA SER A 163 -10.47 22.54 19.81
C SER A 163 -11.96 22.89 19.84
N ASP A 164 -12.80 22.04 19.24
CA ASP A 164 -14.27 22.21 19.09
C ASP A 164 -15.01 22.52 20.40
N GLU A 165 -14.45 22.12 21.54
CA GLU A 165 -15.02 22.36 22.86
C GLU A 165 -14.60 23.71 23.47
N ALA A 166 -13.91 24.58 22.71
CA ALA A 166 -13.46 25.87 23.20
C ALA A 166 -14.64 26.78 23.56
N ASN A 167 -14.50 27.47 24.71
CA ASN A 167 -15.50 28.43 25.17
C ASN A 167 -14.89 29.85 25.17
N PHE A 168 -15.32 30.63 24.19
CA PHE A 168 -14.79 32.00 23.98
C PHE A 168 -15.27 33.00 25.03
N GLU A 169 -16.43 32.79 25.70
CA GLU A 169 -16.92 33.66 26.76
C GLU A 169 -16.08 33.53 28.04
N THR A 170 -15.64 32.31 28.34
CA THR A 170 -14.82 32.02 29.52
C THR A 170 -13.33 31.94 29.21
N ALA A 171 -12.95 32.03 27.95
CA ALA A 171 -11.59 31.84 27.45
C ALA A 171 -10.97 30.56 28.01
N THR A 172 -11.58 29.40 27.68
CA THR A 172 -11.11 28.06 28.05
C THR A 172 -11.11 27.13 26.86
N ALA A 173 -10.04 26.36 26.68
CA ALA A 173 -9.91 25.34 25.65
C ALA A 173 -9.03 24.20 26.15
N GLU A 174 -9.37 22.97 25.79
CA GLU A 174 -8.60 21.78 26.15
C GLU A 174 -7.30 21.67 25.35
N LEU A 175 -7.38 22.01 24.06
CA LEU A 175 -6.28 21.91 23.10
C LEU A 175 -6.15 23.20 22.29
N GLY A 176 -4.92 23.53 21.87
CA GLY A 176 -4.63 24.67 21.01
C GLY A 176 -3.61 24.32 19.93
N LEU A 177 -3.71 24.96 18.77
CA LEU A 177 -2.76 24.82 17.68
C LEU A 177 -1.97 26.11 17.48
N SER A 178 -0.67 25.99 17.32
CA SER A 178 0.16 27.03 16.72
C SER A 178 0.58 26.59 15.31
N ALA A 179 0.68 27.54 14.39
CA ALA A 179 1.08 27.29 13.01
C ALA A 179 2.44 27.93 12.75
N ILE A 180 3.38 27.19 12.19
CA ILE A 180 4.68 27.66 11.71
C ILE A 180 4.66 27.60 10.20
N THR A 181 4.72 28.77 9.55
CA THR A 181 4.72 28.89 8.10
C THR A 181 6.16 29.00 7.61
N TYR A 182 6.57 28.13 6.69
CA TYR A 182 7.92 28.08 6.17
C TYR A 182 7.94 27.81 4.66
N ARG A 183 9.05 28.21 4.02
CA ARG A 183 9.24 28.04 2.57
C ARG A 183 9.38 26.56 2.22
N SER A 184 8.52 26.09 1.35
CA SER A 184 8.59 24.77 0.76
C SER A 184 9.71 24.66 -0.30
N THR A 185 10.04 23.45 -0.70
CA THR A 185 10.97 23.14 -1.81
C THR A 185 10.43 21.96 -2.60
N ASP A 186 10.79 21.88 -3.88
CA ASP A 186 10.38 20.79 -4.78
C ASP A 186 11.19 19.51 -4.55
N ASP A 187 12.28 19.58 -3.78
CA ASP A 187 13.08 18.43 -3.38
C ASP A 187 12.47 17.82 -2.10
N PRO A 188 11.85 16.61 -2.18
CA PRO A 188 11.19 15.98 -1.04
C PRO A 188 12.12 15.68 0.12
N ASP A 189 13.39 15.33 -0.13
CA ASP A 189 14.38 15.07 0.91
C ASP A 189 14.76 16.36 1.64
N GLU A 190 14.92 17.47 0.90
CA GLU A 190 15.17 18.78 1.48
C GLU A 190 13.92 19.27 2.23
N GLN A 191 12.72 19.04 1.70
CA GLN A 191 11.46 19.40 2.35
C GLN A 191 11.29 18.67 3.69
N ALA A 192 11.52 17.36 3.71
CA ALA A 192 11.50 16.57 4.92
C ALA A 192 12.56 17.03 5.93
N SER A 193 13.78 17.33 5.46
CA SER A 193 14.87 17.85 6.31
C SER A 193 14.52 19.20 6.94
N ARG A 194 13.86 20.10 6.19
CA ARG A 194 13.36 21.39 6.71
C ARG A 194 12.31 21.17 7.80
N ALA A 195 11.35 20.29 7.57
CA ALA A 195 10.32 19.95 8.56
C ALA A 195 10.93 19.35 9.83
N VAL A 196 11.89 18.44 9.71
CA VAL A 196 12.61 17.83 10.85
C VAL A 196 13.37 18.90 11.62
N GLY A 197 14.11 19.81 10.95
CA GLY A 197 14.83 20.88 11.61
C GLY A 197 13.92 21.85 12.39
N LEU A 198 12.73 22.14 11.85
CA LEU A 198 11.73 22.94 12.57
C LEU A 198 11.13 22.16 13.76
N ALA A 199 10.84 20.88 13.60
CA ALA A 199 10.33 20.04 14.69
C ALA A 199 11.36 19.90 15.83
N GLU A 200 12.65 19.78 15.50
CA GLU A 200 13.73 19.83 16.50
C GLU A 200 13.76 21.15 17.24
N ALA A 201 13.58 22.29 16.55
CA ALA A 201 13.49 23.60 17.17
C ALA A 201 12.29 23.71 18.14
N VAL A 202 11.12 23.18 17.76
CA VAL A 202 9.94 23.08 18.63
C VAL A 202 10.25 22.28 19.90
N ASN A 203 10.86 21.11 19.75
CA ASN A 203 11.22 20.24 20.87
C ASN A 203 12.30 20.82 21.81
N LEU A 204 13.09 21.76 21.33
CA LEU A 204 14.12 22.46 22.13
C LEU A 204 13.56 23.68 22.88
N ALA A 205 12.32 24.09 22.63
CA ALA A 205 11.72 25.25 23.31
C ALA A 205 11.66 25.03 24.84
N PRO A 206 12.14 25.96 25.66
CA PRO A 206 12.14 25.86 27.11
C PRO A 206 10.73 26.12 27.67
N ILE A 207 9.86 25.16 27.64
CA ILE A 207 8.45 25.23 28.05
C ILE A 207 8.24 24.81 29.51
N PRO A 208 7.18 25.28 30.19
CA PRO A 208 6.76 24.78 31.50
C PRO A 208 6.36 23.31 31.48
N ASP A 209 6.64 22.57 32.57
CA ASP A 209 6.29 21.14 32.71
C ASP A 209 4.78 20.83 32.61
N SER A 210 3.94 21.86 32.75
CA SER A 210 2.46 21.75 32.62
C SER A 210 1.96 21.69 31.17
N ILE A 211 2.80 22.08 30.20
CA ILE A 211 2.46 22.17 28.77
C ILE A 211 3.32 21.21 27.97
N THR A 212 2.73 20.58 26.95
CA THR A 212 3.48 19.87 25.90
C THR A 212 3.22 20.52 24.55
N LEU A 213 4.23 20.50 23.69
CA LEU A 213 4.14 21.00 22.31
C LEU A 213 4.56 19.86 21.37
N ASP A 214 3.60 19.36 20.59
CA ASP A 214 3.82 18.26 19.67
C ASP A 214 3.75 18.76 18.21
N PRO A 215 4.91 18.88 17.51
CA PRO A 215 4.93 19.33 16.12
C PRO A 215 4.36 18.28 15.17
N PHE A 216 3.58 18.75 14.19
CA PHE A 216 2.97 17.89 13.18
C PHE A 216 2.97 18.59 11.81
N SER A 217 3.41 17.88 10.80
CA SER A 217 3.19 18.21 9.37
C SER A 217 3.18 16.95 8.52
N VAL A 218 2.64 17.06 7.31
CA VAL A 218 2.62 15.94 6.35
C VAL A 218 4.04 15.53 5.99
N GLU A 219 4.95 16.48 5.87
CA GLU A 219 6.36 16.26 5.54
C GLU A 219 7.11 15.51 6.65
N LEU A 220 6.74 15.71 7.93
CA LEU A 220 7.30 14.93 9.04
C LEU A 220 6.88 13.45 8.98
N ILE A 221 5.67 13.17 8.50
CA ILE A 221 5.18 11.80 8.36
C ILE A 221 6.04 11.01 7.36
N PHE A 222 6.38 11.64 6.24
CA PHE A 222 7.13 11.01 5.17
C PHE A 222 8.65 11.20 5.30
N GLY A 223 9.09 12.18 6.08
CA GLY A 223 10.50 12.46 6.34
C GLY A 223 11.21 11.40 7.21
N ASP A 224 10.46 10.55 7.94
CA ASP A 224 11.03 9.43 8.69
C ASP A 224 10.96 8.11 7.91
N SER A 225 11.39 8.16 6.64
CA SER A 225 11.54 6.98 5.78
C SER A 225 12.39 5.87 6.44
N ALA A 226 13.32 6.24 7.30
CA ALA A 226 14.20 5.30 8.00
C ALA A 226 13.46 4.36 8.97
N GLU A 227 12.40 4.80 9.64
CA GLU A 227 11.59 3.91 10.49
C GLU A 227 10.76 2.94 9.64
N PHE A 228 10.17 3.42 8.55
CA PHE A 228 9.43 2.60 7.61
C PHE A 228 10.32 1.52 6.96
N GLU A 229 11.53 1.88 6.52
CA GLU A 229 12.50 0.93 5.96
C GLU A 229 12.91 -0.13 7.00
N LYS A 230 13.15 0.24 8.25
CA LYS A 230 13.45 -0.69 9.34
C LYS A 230 12.28 -1.65 9.57
N GLU A 231 11.05 -1.17 9.50
CA GLU A 231 9.87 -2.01 9.63
C GLU A 231 9.77 -3.03 8.48
N ILE A 232 9.89 -2.60 7.23
CA ILE A 232 9.88 -3.49 6.07
C ILE A 232 11.01 -4.52 6.15
N ALA A 233 12.22 -4.12 6.54
CA ALA A 233 13.35 -5.02 6.73
C ALA A 233 13.07 -6.06 7.83
N ARG A 234 12.45 -5.66 8.94
CA ARG A 234 12.03 -6.55 10.04
C ARG A 234 11.00 -7.56 9.54
N LEU A 235 9.95 -7.11 8.86
CA LEU A 235 8.88 -7.97 8.34
C LEU A 235 9.42 -8.97 7.32
N PHE A 236 10.29 -8.52 6.41
CA PHE A 236 10.95 -9.38 5.43
C PHE A 236 11.81 -10.45 6.11
N ALA A 237 12.65 -10.08 7.06
CA ALA A 237 13.51 -11.01 7.76
C ALA A 237 12.71 -12.02 8.61
N ALA A 238 11.66 -11.57 9.29
CA ALA A 238 10.77 -12.45 10.05
C ALA A 238 10.03 -13.42 9.12
N ALA A 239 9.50 -12.96 7.98
CA ALA A 239 8.89 -13.82 6.95
C ALA A 239 9.90 -14.86 6.44
N ALA A 240 11.12 -14.43 6.12
CA ALA A 240 12.20 -15.30 5.65
C ALA A 240 12.51 -16.41 6.65
N LEU A 241 12.64 -16.08 7.93
CA LEU A 241 12.93 -17.05 8.99
C LEU A 241 11.77 -18.04 9.19
N ILE A 242 10.52 -17.56 9.25
CA ILE A 242 9.35 -18.43 9.35
C ILE A 242 9.28 -19.39 8.16
N ILE A 243 9.52 -18.90 6.96
CA ILE A 243 9.48 -19.74 5.75
C ILE A 243 10.61 -20.75 5.75
N LEU A 244 11.82 -20.39 6.20
CA LEU A 244 12.90 -21.35 6.39
C LEU A 244 12.51 -22.44 7.39
N LEU A 245 11.84 -22.13 8.51
CA LEU A 245 11.33 -23.09 9.47
C LEU A 245 10.32 -24.06 8.81
N VAL A 246 9.35 -23.50 8.09
CA VAL A 246 8.31 -24.30 7.41
C VAL A 246 8.92 -25.18 6.33
N LEU A 247 9.82 -24.66 5.50
CA LEU A 247 10.53 -25.43 4.48
C LEU A 247 11.37 -26.56 5.10
N ALA A 248 12.05 -26.30 6.21
CA ALA A 248 12.82 -27.32 6.93
C ALA A 248 11.93 -28.47 7.42
N THR A 249 10.66 -28.19 7.77
CA THR A 249 9.69 -29.23 8.15
C THR A 249 9.10 -29.96 6.95
N ILE A 250 8.81 -29.27 5.85
CA ILE A 250 8.25 -29.84 4.62
C ILE A 250 9.29 -30.74 3.94
N PHE A 251 10.54 -30.28 3.82
CA PHE A 251 11.63 -31.02 3.20
C PHE A 251 12.31 -32.01 4.13
N LEU A 252 11.76 -32.23 5.30
CA LEU A 252 12.33 -33.15 6.28
C LEU A 252 12.51 -34.56 5.69
N VAL A 253 13.72 -35.06 5.68
CA VAL A 253 14.06 -36.47 5.47
C VAL A 253 14.02 -37.17 6.83
N LYS A 254 13.21 -38.25 6.94
CA LYS A 254 13.02 -38.93 8.23
C LYS A 254 14.34 -39.31 8.87
N PRO A 255 14.60 -38.85 10.10
CA PRO A 255 15.83 -39.19 10.85
C PRO A 255 15.91 -40.69 11.14
N LYS A 256 17.12 -41.24 11.04
CA LYS A 256 17.40 -42.66 11.32
C LYS A 256 17.94 -42.83 12.75
N GLY A 257 17.16 -43.50 13.59
CA GLY A 257 17.57 -43.78 14.98
C GLY A 257 17.32 -42.61 15.96
N SER A 258 17.64 -42.87 17.24
CA SER A 258 17.38 -41.92 18.33
C SER A 258 18.27 -40.68 18.29
N ARG A 259 19.54 -40.84 17.88
CA ARG A 259 20.51 -39.74 17.78
C ARG A 259 20.06 -38.69 16.75
N ASP A 260 19.71 -39.12 15.52
CA ASP A 260 19.27 -38.22 14.47
C ASP A 260 17.96 -37.53 14.86
N ARG A 261 17.04 -38.21 15.57
CA ARG A 261 15.80 -37.58 16.09
C ARG A 261 16.11 -36.52 17.14
N GLY A 262 17.05 -36.78 18.04
CA GLY A 262 17.48 -35.78 19.02
C GLY A 262 18.08 -34.54 18.36
N VAL A 263 18.98 -34.74 17.38
CA VAL A 263 19.59 -33.66 16.61
C VAL A 263 18.53 -32.86 15.83
N PHE A 264 17.54 -33.54 15.24
CA PHE A 264 16.42 -32.91 14.55
C PHE A 264 15.60 -32.00 15.49
N ILE A 265 15.22 -32.52 16.67
CA ILE A 265 14.42 -31.78 17.65
C ILE A 265 15.19 -30.55 18.15
N VAL A 266 16.50 -30.69 18.45
CA VAL A 266 17.34 -29.56 18.87
C VAL A 266 17.40 -28.48 17.77
N GLY A 267 17.68 -28.84 16.52
CA GLY A 267 17.73 -27.86 15.44
C GLY A 267 16.38 -27.19 15.16
N LEU A 268 15.29 -27.96 15.19
CA LEU A 268 13.94 -27.41 15.04
C LEU A 268 13.59 -26.46 16.20
N GLY A 269 13.98 -26.82 17.44
CA GLY A 269 13.79 -25.95 18.60
C GLY A 269 14.57 -24.63 18.48
N LEU A 270 15.82 -24.68 18.00
CA LEU A 270 16.62 -23.49 17.74
C LEU A 270 15.96 -22.60 16.67
N MET A 271 15.49 -23.17 15.55
CA MET A 271 14.78 -22.41 14.51
C MET A 271 13.49 -21.79 15.05
N PHE A 272 12.75 -22.53 15.90
CA PHE A 272 11.52 -22.01 16.51
C PHE A 272 11.81 -20.84 17.46
N ILE A 273 12.88 -20.92 18.26
CA ILE A 273 13.35 -19.83 19.13
C ILE A 273 13.75 -18.62 18.25
N GLY A 274 14.53 -18.83 17.19
CA GLY A 274 14.93 -17.77 16.28
C GLY A 274 13.72 -17.09 15.61
N SER A 275 12.71 -17.85 15.16
CA SER A 275 11.48 -17.28 14.63
C SER A 275 10.72 -16.47 15.69
N GLY A 276 10.64 -16.97 16.92
CA GLY A 276 10.02 -16.26 18.05
C GLY A 276 10.72 -14.92 18.32
N ILE A 277 12.05 -14.92 18.40
CA ILE A 277 12.85 -13.70 18.58
C ILE A 277 12.57 -12.67 17.48
N ALA A 278 12.41 -13.09 16.23
CA ALA A 278 12.16 -12.18 15.11
C ALA A 278 10.73 -11.61 15.10
N VAL A 279 9.74 -12.33 15.63
CA VAL A 279 8.30 -11.96 15.54
C VAL A 279 7.82 -11.22 16.78
N VAL A 280 8.35 -11.59 17.96
CA VAL A 280 7.85 -11.07 19.25
C VAL A 280 7.94 -9.55 19.38
N PRO A 281 8.98 -8.85 18.93
CA PRO A 281 9.00 -7.38 19.00
C PRO A 281 7.81 -6.74 18.26
N GLY A 282 7.48 -7.21 17.06
CA GLY A 282 6.32 -6.71 16.32
C GLY A 282 4.98 -7.02 17.00
N LEU A 283 4.85 -8.20 17.62
CA LEU A 283 3.67 -8.54 18.41
C LEU A 283 3.56 -7.68 19.67
N ALA A 284 4.68 -7.34 20.32
CA ALA A 284 4.70 -6.49 21.49
C ALA A 284 4.25 -5.05 21.18
N GLN A 285 4.61 -4.52 20.01
CA GLN A 285 4.16 -3.21 19.55
C GLN A 285 2.64 -3.15 19.29
N ILE A 286 2.05 -4.24 18.79
CA ILE A 286 0.62 -4.30 18.45
C ILE A 286 -0.25 -4.66 19.68
N PHE A 287 0.29 -5.46 20.59
CA PHE A 287 -0.41 -5.96 21.77
C PHE A 287 0.36 -5.61 23.05
N PRO A 288 0.50 -4.30 23.38
CA PRO A 288 1.30 -3.88 24.54
C PRO A 288 0.79 -4.46 25.86
N ASP A 289 -0.51 -4.74 25.98
CA ASP A 289 -1.10 -5.36 27.16
C ASP A 289 -0.70 -6.83 27.39
N LEU A 290 -0.24 -7.53 26.33
CA LEU A 290 0.15 -8.95 26.39
C LEU A 290 1.65 -9.15 26.55
N PHE A 291 2.46 -8.17 26.23
CA PHE A 291 3.92 -8.24 26.23
C PHE A 291 4.51 -7.07 27.03
N PRO A 292 5.70 -7.21 27.64
CA PRO A 292 6.41 -6.08 28.23
C PRO A 292 6.73 -5.00 27.18
N GLU A 293 6.47 -3.72 27.49
CA GLU A 293 6.77 -2.59 26.60
C GLU A 293 8.22 -2.62 26.08
N SER A 294 9.18 -2.94 26.96
CA SER A 294 10.60 -3.06 26.59
C SER A 294 10.91 -4.06 25.48
N TRP A 295 9.96 -4.91 25.08
CA TRP A 295 10.14 -5.84 23.97
C TRP A 295 9.76 -5.21 22.63
N GLY A 296 8.88 -4.20 22.65
CA GLY A 296 8.53 -3.40 21.47
C GLY A 296 9.67 -2.48 21.03
N ASP A 297 10.46 -1.98 21.97
CA ASP A 297 11.55 -1.02 21.75
C ASP A 297 12.89 -1.66 21.40
N LEU A 298 12.93 -2.98 21.22
CA LEU A 298 14.17 -3.69 20.90
C LEU A 298 14.70 -3.27 19.51
N ASP A 299 15.97 -2.89 19.45
CA ASP A 299 16.63 -2.59 18.18
C ASP A 299 16.56 -3.79 17.22
N VAL A 300 16.01 -3.53 16.04
CA VAL A 300 15.73 -4.53 15.00
C VAL A 300 17.00 -5.27 14.55
N GLY A 301 18.10 -4.55 14.37
CA GLY A 301 19.35 -5.12 13.86
C GLY A 301 19.92 -6.25 14.71
N PRO A 302 20.25 -6.03 15.98
CA PRO A 302 20.72 -7.06 16.90
C PRO A 302 19.73 -8.21 17.08
N VAL A 303 18.42 -7.93 17.13
CA VAL A 303 17.36 -8.94 17.25
C VAL A 303 17.38 -9.91 16.06
N LEU A 304 17.43 -9.39 14.84
CA LEU A 304 17.48 -10.21 13.64
C LEU A 304 18.79 -10.99 13.50
N LEU A 305 19.92 -10.41 13.88
CA LEU A 305 21.20 -11.12 13.91
C LEU A 305 21.17 -12.27 14.93
N ALA A 306 20.60 -12.07 16.10
CA ALA A 306 20.41 -13.13 17.08
C ALA A 306 19.49 -14.23 16.55
N ALA A 307 18.35 -13.88 15.96
CA ALA A 307 17.43 -14.82 15.34
C ALA A 307 18.11 -15.65 14.23
N LEU A 308 18.85 -15.01 13.34
CA LEU A 308 19.60 -15.67 12.27
C LEU A 308 20.68 -16.61 12.81
N ALA A 309 21.36 -16.23 13.89
CA ALA A 309 22.37 -17.08 14.53
C ALA A 309 21.80 -18.43 14.96
N PHE A 310 20.58 -18.49 15.48
CA PHE A 310 19.91 -19.74 15.84
C PHE A 310 19.71 -20.64 14.61
N TYR A 311 19.33 -20.07 13.45
CA TYR A 311 19.18 -20.82 12.20
C TYR A 311 20.51 -21.34 11.68
N VAL A 312 21.53 -20.50 11.67
CA VAL A 312 22.88 -20.90 11.24
C VAL A 312 23.40 -22.06 12.10
N VAL A 313 23.26 -21.96 13.42
CA VAL A 313 23.66 -23.03 14.33
C VAL A 313 22.86 -24.32 14.07
N ALA A 314 21.55 -24.22 13.89
CA ALA A 314 20.69 -25.37 13.58
C ALA A 314 21.11 -26.06 12.27
N PHE A 315 21.35 -25.32 11.21
CA PHE A 315 21.78 -25.85 9.92
C PHE A 315 23.21 -26.43 9.97
N ILE A 316 24.12 -25.83 10.72
CA ILE A 316 25.46 -26.39 10.98
C ILE A 316 25.32 -27.74 11.68
N ILE A 317 24.57 -27.79 12.77
CA ILE A 317 24.34 -29.03 13.53
C ILE A 317 23.75 -30.11 12.58
N TRP A 318 22.70 -29.81 11.81
CA TRP A 318 22.07 -30.74 10.89
C TRP A 318 23.03 -31.23 9.78
N THR A 319 23.79 -30.31 9.20
CA THR A 319 24.71 -30.61 8.08
C THR A 319 25.86 -31.54 8.50
N PHE A 320 26.44 -31.32 9.68
CA PHE A 320 27.62 -32.06 10.12
C PHE A 320 27.32 -33.33 10.94
N THR A 321 26.08 -33.43 11.48
CA THR A 321 25.75 -34.56 12.34
C THR A 321 25.03 -35.71 11.64
N SER A 322 24.16 -35.40 10.60
CA SER A 322 23.37 -36.43 9.94
C SER A 322 23.32 -36.21 8.42
N ARG A 323 23.61 -37.26 7.65
CA ARG A 323 23.52 -37.22 6.18
C ARG A 323 22.09 -36.93 5.71
N ARG A 324 21.07 -37.39 6.43
CA ARG A 324 19.65 -37.16 6.09
C ARG A 324 19.24 -35.72 6.35
N LEU A 325 19.64 -35.18 7.50
CA LEU A 325 19.37 -33.79 7.85
C LEU A 325 20.17 -32.82 6.96
N ARG A 326 21.39 -33.19 6.51
CA ARG A 326 22.13 -32.43 5.49
C ARG A 326 21.34 -32.26 4.19
N ARG A 327 20.60 -33.31 3.75
CA ARG A 327 19.74 -33.22 2.58
C ARG A 327 18.56 -32.27 2.83
N THR A 328 17.96 -32.35 4.00
CA THR A 328 16.91 -31.39 4.41
C THR A 328 17.44 -29.95 4.36
N THR A 329 18.60 -29.69 4.97
CA THR A 329 19.26 -28.37 4.93
C THR A 329 19.52 -27.92 3.49
N ALA A 330 20.07 -28.80 2.66
CA ALA A 330 20.41 -28.47 1.27
C ALA A 330 19.17 -28.09 0.45
N ASP A 331 18.06 -28.84 0.58
CA ASP A 331 16.80 -28.53 -0.13
C ASP A 331 16.17 -27.22 0.37
N THR A 332 16.21 -27.00 1.70
CA THR A 332 15.69 -25.77 2.32
C THR A 332 16.47 -24.54 1.87
N VAL A 333 17.80 -24.58 2.01
CA VAL A 333 18.67 -23.46 1.65
C VAL A 333 18.67 -23.20 0.14
N LEU A 334 18.70 -24.26 -0.69
CA LEU A 334 18.65 -24.11 -2.15
C LEU A 334 17.36 -23.42 -2.59
N THR A 335 16.21 -23.83 -2.05
CA THR A 335 14.93 -23.21 -2.34
C THR A 335 14.92 -21.74 -1.91
N PHE A 336 15.36 -21.45 -0.69
CA PHE A 336 15.37 -20.09 -0.16
C PHE A 336 16.29 -19.16 -0.95
N VAL A 337 17.52 -19.59 -1.24
CA VAL A 337 18.47 -18.82 -2.07
C VAL A 337 17.88 -18.56 -3.47
N THR A 338 17.17 -19.54 -4.05
CA THR A 338 16.54 -19.36 -5.35
C THR A 338 15.46 -18.29 -5.33
N ILE A 339 14.69 -18.18 -4.22
CA ILE A 339 13.70 -17.11 -4.06
C ILE A 339 14.39 -15.75 -3.97
N LEU A 340 15.47 -15.65 -3.18
CA LEU A 340 16.24 -14.40 -3.10
C LEU A 340 16.80 -13.97 -4.47
N ILE A 341 17.24 -14.92 -5.30
CA ILE A 341 17.64 -14.64 -6.69
C ILE A 341 16.44 -14.10 -7.49
N GLY A 342 15.24 -14.69 -7.33
CA GLY A 342 14.01 -14.22 -7.98
C GLY A 342 13.65 -12.79 -7.57
N ILE A 343 13.78 -12.45 -6.29
CA ILE A 343 13.58 -11.08 -5.76
C ILE A 343 14.59 -10.12 -6.38
N GLN A 344 15.87 -10.49 -6.46
CA GLN A 344 16.89 -9.67 -7.11
C GLN A 344 16.58 -9.41 -8.59
N TRP A 345 16.04 -10.42 -9.30
CA TRP A 345 15.63 -10.23 -10.70
C TRP A 345 14.42 -9.31 -10.81
N MET A 346 13.45 -9.44 -9.91
CA MET A 346 12.27 -8.57 -9.85
C MET A 346 12.68 -7.11 -9.57
N ASN A 347 13.47 -6.85 -8.53
CA ASN A 347 13.88 -5.50 -8.18
C ASN A 347 14.81 -4.90 -9.26
N GLY A 348 15.69 -5.70 -9.86
CA GLY A 348 16.51 -5.25 -10.99
C GLY A 348 15.69 -4.87 -12.22
N TYR A 349 14.59 -5.57 -12.47
CA TYR A 349 13.61 -5.19 -13.48
C TYR A 349 12.89 -3.89 -13.07
N GLY A 350 12.49 -3.78 -11.79
CA GLY A 350 11.81 -2.59 -11.24
C GLY A 350 12.63 -1.32 -11.51
N PHE A 351 13.90 -1.31 -11.17
CA PHE A 351 14.78 -0.17 -11.44
C PHE A 351 14.87 0.17 -12.95
N LEU A 352 14.95 -0.83 -13.82
CA LEU A 352 15.05 -0.59 -15.28
C LEU A 352 13.76 -0.04 -15.90
N ARG A 353 12.62 -0.20 -15.21
CA ARG A 353 11.30 0.13 -15.74
C ARG A 353 10.68 1.35 -15.08
N PHE A 354 10.87 1.52 -13.77
CA PHE A 354 10.20 2.51 -12.94
C PHE A 354 11.19 3.48 -12.27
N GLU A 355 12.47 3.15 -12.20
CA GLU A 355 13.55 3.86 -11.49
C GLU A 355 13.43 3.76 -9.98
N ASP A 356 12.32 4.20 -9.38
CA ASP A 356 12.04 4.21 -7.94
C ASP A 356 10.86 3.31 -7.57
N ALA A 357 10.82 2.86 -6.31
CA ALA A 357 9.84 1.91 -5.81
C ALA A 357 8.67 2.61 -5.12
N SER A 358 7.44 2.37 -5.59
CA SER A 358 6.24 2.78 -4.86
C SER A 358 6.11 2.05 -3.50
N PRO A 359 5.33 2.57 -2.53
CA PRO A 359 5.07 1.87 -1.27
C PRO A 359 4.52 0.46 -1.46
N MET A 360 3.73 0.24 -2.52
CA MET A 360 3.19 -1.07 -2.87
C MET A 360 4.27 -2.04 -3.38
N ALA A 361 5.27 -1.55 -4.12
CA ALA A 361 6.37 -2.38 -4.62
C ALA A 361 7.28 -2.87 -3.50
N GLN A 362 7.42 -2.11 -2.42
CA GLN A 362 8.28 -2.46 -1.28
C GLN A 362 7.82 -3.72 -0.52
N ILE A 363 6.54 -4.08 -0.56
CA ILE A 363 6.04 -5.32 0.06
C ILE A 363 6.18 -6.55 -0.84
N LEU A 364 6.47 -6.37 -2.15
CA LEU A 364 6.58 -7.47 -3.10
C LEU A 364 7.62 -8.55 -2.73
N PRO A 365 8.79 -8.23 -2.17
CA PRO A 365 9.73 -9.23 -1.69
C PRO A 365 9.12 -10.20 -0.67
N ILE A 366 8.30 -9.70 0.27
CA ILE A 366 7.60 -10.52 1.28
C ILE A 366 6.56 -11.42 0.60
N LEU A 367 5.83 -10.87 -0.37
CA LEU A 367 4.87 -11.60 -1.18
C LEU A 367 5.56 -12.72 -1.97
N LEU A 368 6.68 -12.42 -2.61
CA LEU A 368 7.40 -13.39 -3.45
C LEU A 368 8.02 -14.53 -2.63
N ILE A 369 8.47 -14.27 -1.39
CA ILE A 369 8.90 -15.33 -0.46
C ILE A 369 7.74 -16.31 -0.21
N GLY A 370 6.53 -15.80 0.02
CA GLY A 370 5.35 -16.65 0.25
C GLY A 370 4.93 -17.49 -0.97
N LEU A 371 4.89 -16.87 -2.16
CA LEU A 371 4.40 -17.52 -3.38
C LEU A 371 5.45 -18.38 -4.10
N GLY A 372 6.71 -17.93 -4.10
CA GLY A 372 7.78 -18.61 -4.85
C GLY A 372 8.12 -20.00 -4.31
N VAL A 373 7.86 -20.26 -3.05
CA VAL A 373 8.10 -21.55 -2.37
C VAL A 373 7.30 -22.69 -2.97
N ASP A 374 6.08 -22.44 -3.42
CA ASP A 374 5.14 -23.45 -3.88
C ASP A 374 5.69 -24.30 -5.04
N TYR A 375 6.31 -23.65 -6.01
CA TYR A 375 6.94 -24.32 -7.14
C TYR A 375 8.01 -25.33 -6.70
N SER A 376 8.83 -24.98 -5.73
CA SER A 376 9.88 -25.85 -5.21
C SER A 376 9.32 -27.04 -4.42
N ILE A 377 8.27 -26.82 -3.63
CA ILE A 377 7.62 -27.89 -2.86
C ILE A 377 7.09 -28.97 -3.81
N HIS A 378 6.33 -28.58 -4.83
CA HIS A 378 5.76 -29.51 -5.80
C HIS A 378 6.85 -30.22 -6.59
N MET A 379 7.84 -29.51 -7.09
CA MET A 379 8.94 -30.06 -7.88
C MET A 379 9.78 -31.06 -7.07
N THR A 380 10.22 -30.65 -5.87
CA THR A 380 11.07 -31.49 -4.98
C THR A 380 10.31 -32.72 -4.48
N THR A 381 9.04 -32.58 -4.14
CA THR A 381 8.20 -33.71 -3.70
C THR A 381 8.04 -34.74 -4.80
N ARG A 382 7.76 -34.31 -6.03
CA ARG A 382 7.63 -35.24 -7.18
C ARG A 382 8.95 -35.94 -7.50
N TYR A 383 10.05 -35.18 -7.53
CA TYR A 383 11.38 -35.76 -7.74
C TYR A 383 11.71 -36.83 -6.69
N ARG A 384 11.43 -36.58 -5.42
CA ARG A 384 11.63 -37.58 -4.34
C ARG A 384 10.76 -38.81 -4.49
N GLN A 385 9.50 -38.67 -4.92
CA GLN A 385 8.60 -39.80 -5.20
C GLN A 385 9.16 -40.72 -6.30
N GLU A 386 9.70 -40.15 -7.38
CA GLU A 386 10.29 -40.92 -8.47
C GLU A 386 11.59 -41.64 -8.05
N LEU A 387 12.42 -41.00 -7.19
CA LEU A 387 13.61 -41.65 -6.60
C LEU A 387 13.23 -42.85 -5.70
N VAL A 388 12.19 -42.70 -4.88
CA VAL A 388 11.69 -43.80 -4.02
C VAL A 388 11.12 -44.95 -4.86
N ALA A 389 10.56 -44.64 -6.03
CA ALA A 389 10.09 -45.66 -7.01
C ALA A 389 11.25 -46.42 -7.68
N GLY A 390 12.52 -46.09 -7.34
CA GLY A 390 13.70 -46.83 -7.83
C GLY A 390 14.24 -46.36 -9.17
N ARG A 391 13.79 -45.24 -9.69
CA ARG A 391 14.32 -44.63 -10.93
C ARG A 391 15.68 -43.96 -10.68
N SER A 392 16.50 -43.86 -11.75
CA SER A 392 17.76 -43.10 -11.71
C SER A 392 17.52 -41.61 -11.44
N VAL A 393 18.54 -40.89 -10.98
CA VAL A 393 18.50 -39.43 -10.74
C VAL A 393 18.01 -38.71 -12.01
N ASP A 394 18.57 -39.05 -13.18
CA ASP A 394 18.24 -38.41 -14.45
C ASP A 394 16.80 -38.64 -14.88
N GLU A 395 16.31 -39.87 -14.72
CA GLU A 395 14.96 -40.23 -15.07
C GLU A 395 13.93 -39.65 -14.10
N SER A 396 14.24 -39.67 -12.80
CA SER A 396 13.42 -39.05 -11.76
C SER A 396 13.26 -37.55 -11.97
N MET A 397 14.36 -36.85 -12.30
CA MET A 397 14.33 -35.42 -12.57
C MET A 397 13.55 -35.08 -13.84
N ARG A 398 13.78 -35.85 -14.92
CA ARG A 398 13.02 -35.69 -16.18
C ARG A 398 11.54 -35.87 -15.97
N THR A 399 11.14 -36.90 -15.26
CA THR A 399 9.73 -37.21 -15.00
C THR A 399 9.11 -36.10 -14.15
N ALA A 400 9.79 -35.67 -13.10
CA ALA A 400 9.31 -34.59 -12.23
C ALA A 400 9.07 -33.29 -13.02
N ILE A 401 10.06 -32.81 -13.80
CA ILE A 401 9.91 -31.59 -14.62
C ILE A 401 8.76 -31.73 -15.62
N ARG A 402 8.62 -32.86 -16.27
CA ARG A 402 7.58 -33.09 -17.32
C ARG A 402 6.17 -33.20 -16.74
N THR A 403 6.00 -33.83 -15.59
CA THR A 403 4.68 -34.03 -14.98
C THR A 403 4.19 -32.83 -14.24
N VAL A 404 5.02 -32.27 -13.35
CA VAL A 404 4.64 -31.12 -12.54
C VAL A 404 4.76 -29.81 -13.34
N GLY A 405 5.75 -29.71 -14.23
CA GLY A 405 6.03 -28.48 -14.96
C GLY A 405 4.87 -27.96 -15.80
N VAL A 406 4.04 -28.85 -16.40
CA VAL A 406 2.86 -28.40 -17.19
C VAL A 406 1.83 -27.72 -16.30
N ALA A 407 1.55 -28.31 -15.12
CA ALA A 407 0.62 -27.72 -14.16
C ALA A 407 1.17 -26.39 -13.58
N LEU A 408 2.49 -26.34 -13.32
CA LEU A 408 3.15 -25.12 -12.85
C LEU A 408 3.14 -24.01 -13.89
N VAL A 409 3.36 -24.30 -15.19
CA VAL A 409 3.23 -23.28 -16.26
C VAL A 409 1.83 -22.66 -16.24
N LEU A 410 0.80 -23.49 -16.16
CA LEU A 410 -0.58 -23.01 -16.15
C LEU A 410 -0.86 -22.18 -14.89
N ALA A 411 -0.42 -22.65 -13.72
CA ALA A 411 -0.54 -21.93 -12.47
C ALA A 411 0.17 -20.56 -12.54
N THR A 412 1.40 -20.52 -13.04
CA THR A 412 2.17 -19.29 -13.20
C THR A 412 1.50 -18.32 -14.16
N LEU A 413 0.99 -18.81 -15.30
CA LEU A 413 0.30 -17.96 -16.27
C LEU A 413 -0.99 -17.36 -15.69
N THR A 414 -1.79 -18.15 -14.97
CA THR A 414 -3.03 -17.65 -14.35
C THR A 414 -2.73 -16.63 -13.26
N THR A 415 -1.70 -16.86 -12.46
CA THR A 415 -1.28 -15.91 -11.41
C THR A 415 -0.68 -14.66 -12.02
N ALA A 416 0.21 -14.77 -13.00
CA ALA A 416 0.80 -13.61 -13.69
C ALA A 416 -0.27 -12.77 -14.41
N VAL A 417 -1.25 -13.39 -15.05
CA VAL A 417 -2.39 -12.68 -15.66
C VAL A 417 -3.20 -11.96 -14.59
N GLY A 418 -3.44 -12.60 -13.42
CA GLY A 418 -4.12 -11.96 -12.30
C GLY A 418 -3.41 -10.69 -11.82
N PHE A 419 -2.09 -10.70 -11.78
CA PHE A 419 -1.31 -9.49 -11.43
C PHE A 419 -1.31 -8.46 -12.56
N LEU A 420 -1.12 -8.89 -13.81
CA LEU A 420 -1.05 -7.99 -14.96
C LEU A 420 -2.36 -7.24 -15.23
N THR A 421 -3.50 -7.71 -14.74
CA THR A 421 -4.76 -6.93 -14.83
C THR A 421 -4.70 -5.63 -14.04
N ASN A 422 -3.83 -5.53 -13.03
CA ASN A 422 -3.61 -4.28 -12.30
C ASN A 422 -2.87 -3.21 -13.15
N VAL A 423 -2.18 -3.60 -14.23
CA VAL A 423 -1.53 -2.63 -15.14
C VAL A 423 -2.54 -1.71 -15.83
N THR A 424 -3.81 -2.11 -15.89
CA THR A 424 -4.90 -1.28 -16.43
C THR A 424 -5.56 -0.40 -15.36
N ASN A 425 -5.00 -0.33 -14.16
CA ASN A 425 -5.50 0.52 -13.09
C ASN A 425 -4.98 1.95 -13.28
N ASP A 426 -5.81 2.93 -12.97
CA ASP A 426 -5.47 4.35 -13.09
C ASP A 426 -4.47 4.80 -12.00
N LEU A 427 -4.29 4.00 -10.93
CA LEU A 427 -3.33 4.28 -9.88
C LEU A 427 -1.95 3.69 -10.21
N PRO A 428 -0.91 4.51 -10.40
CA PRO A 428 0.42 4.06 -10.78
C PRO A 428 1.01 2.99 -9.85
N ALA A 429 0.85 3.14 -8.53
CA ALA A 429 1.35 2.17 -7.55
C ALA A 429 0.74 0.77 -7.73
N LEU A 430 -0.54 0.67 -8.13
CA LEU A 430 -1.19 -0.61 -8.38
C LEU A 430 -0.75 -1.23 -9.72
N ALA A 431 -0.53 -0.41 -10.73
CA ALA A 431 -0.02 -0.83 -12.02
C ALA A 431 1.42 -1.38 -11.88
N GLU A 432 2.29 -0.65 -11.19
CA GLU A 432 3.67 -1.07 -10.87
C GLU A 432 3.67 -2.38 -10.07
N PHE A 433 2.90 -2.45 -8.98
CA PHE A 433 2.74 -3.66 -8.17
C PHE A 433 2.37 -4.87 -9.04
N GLY A 434 1.39 -4.72 -9.94
CA GLY A 434 0.93 -5.78 -10.81
C GLY A 434 2.01 -6.26 -11.78
N GLU A 435 2.70 -5.34 -12.44
CA GLU A 435 3.76 -5.64 -13.41
C GLU A 435 4.96 -6.32 -12.72
N MET A 436 5.44 -5.77 -11.63
CA MET A 436 6.57 -6.32 -10.87
C MET A 436 6.25 -7.69 -10.26
N ALA A 437 5.07 -7.86 -9.69
CA ALA A 437 4.64 -9.15 -9.13
C ALA A 437 4.60 -10.24 -10.21
N ALA A 438 4.09 -9.93 -11.41
CA ALA A 438 4.06 -10.86 -12.53
C ALA A 438 5.48 -11.27 -12.99
N VAL A 439 6.41 -10.33 -13.04
CA VAL A 439 7.83 -10.59 -13.35
C VAL A 439 8.48 -11.42 -12.26
N GLY A 440 8.26 -11.10 -10.98
CA GLY A 440 8.79 -11.83 -9.84
C GLY A 440 8.33 -13.29 -9.78
N ILE A 441 7.04 -13.54 -10.04
CA ILE A 441 6.49 -14.89 -10.11
C ILE A 441 7.03 -15.65 -11.32
N GLY A 442 7.14 -14.99 -12.48
CA GLY A 442 7.76 -15.56 -13.67
C GLY A 442 9.22 -15.95 -13.44
N ALA A 443 10.00 -15.10 -12.79
CA ALA A 443 11.38 -15.36 -12.40
C ALA A 443 11.48 -16.54 -11.43
N SER A 444 10.64 -16.56 -10.38
CA SER A 444 10.60 -17.67 -9.42
C SER A 444 10.24 -18.99 -10.10
N PHE A 445 9.23 -19.01 -10.97
CA PHE A 445 8.87 -20.20 -11.76
C PHE A 445 10.05 -20.70 -12.61
N LEU A 446 10.69 -19.81 -13.37
CA LEU A 446 11.80 -20.18 -14.26
C LEU A 446 12.96 -20.76 -13.46
N LEU A 447 13.35 -20.11 -12.37
CA LEU A 447 14.44 -20.53 -11.50
C LEU A 447 14.12 -21.86 -10.80
N MET A 448 12.90 -22.06 -10.31
CA MET A 448 12.50 -23.30 -9.64
C MET A 448 12.39 -24.50 -10.60
N LEU A 449 12.13 -24.27 -11.89
CA LEU A 449 12.13 -25.33 -12.93
C LEU A 449 13.49 -25.56 -13.60
N THR A 450 14.44 -24.67 -13.44
CA THR A 450 15.75 -24.77 -14.11
C THR A 450 16.91 -24.82 -13.13
N PHE A 451 17.09 -23.80 -12.31
CA PHE A 451 18.24 -23.67 -11.41
C PHE A 451 18.20 -24.70 -10.26
N VAL A 452 17.06 -24.85 -9.56
CA VAL A 452 16.92 -25.83 -8.47
C VAL A 452 17.14 -27.27 -8.99
N PRO A 453 16.49 -27.73 -10.07
CA PRO A 453 16.76 -29.02 -10.66
C PRO A 453 18.21 -29.19 -11.12
N ALA A 454 18.82 -28.20 -11.76
CA ALA A 454 20.20 -28.29 -12.24
C ALA A 454 21.21 -28.48 -11.07
N VAL A 455 21.07 -27.71 -10.01
CA VAL A 455 21.93 -27.87 -8.82
C VAL A 455 21.69 -29.21 -8.15
N ARG A 456 20.42 -29.62 -8.01
CA ARG A 456 20.05 -30.87 -7.35
C ARG A 456 20.52 -32.09 -8.13
N GLU A 457 20.36 -32.08 -9.44
CA GLU A 457 20.81 -33.15 -10.32
C GLU A 457 22.33 -33.35 -10.25
N LEU A 458 23.10 -32.27 -10.23
CA LEU A 458 24.56 -32.36 -10.08
C LEU A 458 24.98 -32.98 -8.73
N LEU A 459 24.31 -32.57 -7.64
CA LEU A 459 24.59 -33.09 -6.31
C LEU A 459 24.24 -34.57 -6.20
N ASP A 460 23.05 -34.97 -6.66
CA ASP A 460 22.52 -36.32 -6.54
C ASP A 460 23.18 -37.28 -7.54
N ARG A 461 23.55 -36.87 -8.78
CA ARG A 461 24.36 -37.67 -9.71
C ARG A 461 25.73 -38.04 -9.11
N LYS A 462 26.34 -37.09 -8.37
CA LYS A 462 27.61 -37.37 -7.68
C LYS A 462 27.41 -38.37 -6.56
N ALA A 463 26.32 -38.28 -5.83
CA ALA A 463 25.97 -39.21 -4.75
C ALA A 463 25.60 -40.59 -5.31
N GLU A 464 24.84 -40.68 -6.41
CA GLU A 464 24.46 -41.90 -7.09
C GLU A 464 25.71 -42.67 -7.60
N LYS A 465 26.61 -41.99 -8.31
CA LYS A 465 27.89 -42.56 -8.80
C LYS A 465 28.77 -43.08 -7.66
N ALA A 466 28.69 -42.49 -6.48
CA ALA A 466 29.44 -42.90 -5.31
C ALA A 466 28.72 -43.96 -4.46
N GLU A 467 27.54 -44.47 -4.89
CA GLU A 467 26.66 -45.37 -4.14
C GLU A 467 26.25 -44.88 -2.77
N HIS A 468 26.20 -43.56 -2.61
CA HIS A 468 25.89 -42.89 -1.33
C HIS A 468 24.49 -42.24 -1.32
N LEU A 469 23.67 -42.49 -2.37
CA LEU A 469 22.33 -41.93 -2.46
C LEU A 469 21.38 -42.72 -1.52
N ASP A 470 21.12 -42.14 -0.32
CA ASP A 470 20.15 -42.71 0.61
C ASP A 470 18.72 -42.25 0.25
N THR A 471 17.94 -43.14 -0.36
CA THR A 471 16.53 -42.92 -0.66
C THR A 471 15.62 -43.28 0.52
N GLY A 472 16.14 -43.97 1.54
CA GLY A 472 15.41 -44.31 2.77
C GLY A 472 15.06 -43.09 3.59
N GLY A 473 13.80 -42.90 3.92
CA GLY A 473 13.30 -41.72 4.64
C GLY A 473 12.85 -40.57 3.74
N LEU A 474 12.99 -40.70 2.41
CA LEU A 474 12.35 -39.81 1.41
C LEU A 474 10.88 -40.14 1.24
N GLU A 475 10.43 -41.30 1.75
CA GLU A 475 9.05 -41.74 1.69
C GLU A 475 8.10 -40.64 2.15
N SER A 476 7.30 -40.16 1.25
CA SER A 476 6.33 -39.10 1.50
C SER A 476 4.92 -39.70 1.43
N GLY A 477 4.03 -39.17 2.22
CA GLY A 477 2.59 -39.36 2.10
C GLY A 477 1.98 -40.07 3.30
N ASP A 478 2.15 -41.37 3.46
CA ASP A 478 1.39 -42.16 4.44
C ASP A 478 1.75 -41.90 5.92
N SER A 479 2.90 -41.31 6.19
CA SER A 479 3.38 -41.10 7.56
C SER A 479 3.30 -39.66 8.08
N ARG A 480 2.89 -38.68 7.26
CA ARG A 480 2.79 -37.27 7.65
C ARG A 480 1.38 -36.90 8.11
N ILE A 481 1.28 -35.98 9.05
CA ILE A 481 0.02 -35.55 9.67
C ILE A 481 -0.88 -34.82 8.66
N LEU A 482 -0.34 -33.88 7.88
CA LEU A 482 -1.11 -33.08 6.91
C LEU A 482 -1.82 -33.93 5.83
N PRO A 483 -1.14 -34.86 5.11
CA PRO A 483 -1.82 -35.70 4.12
C PRO A 483 -2.95 -36.53 4.73
N LYS A 484 -2.80 -37.00 5.97
CA LYS A 484 -3.84 -37.75 6.67
C LYS A 484 -5.05 -36.92 7.04
N ILE A 485 -4.85 -35.68 7.46
CA ILE A 485 -5.94 -34.74 7.77
C ILE A 485 -6.70 -34.41 6.49
N VAL A 486 -5.99 -34.02 5.42
CA VAL A 486 -6.60 -33.67 4.15
C VAL A 486 -7.25 -34.89 3.46
N GLY A 487 -6.63 -36.08 3.51
CA GLY A 487 -7.24 -37.29 3.02
C GLY A 487 -8.56 -37.64 3.73
N LYS A 488 -8.64 -37.41 5.05
CA LYS A 488 -9.89 -37.63 5.81
C LYS A 488 -11.00 -36.63 5.42
N SER A 489 -10.69 -35.45 4.96
CA SER A 489 -11.68 -34.46 4.51
C SER A 489 -12.46 -34.96 3.27
N ALA A 490 -11.92 -35.92 2.53
CA ALA A 490 -12.58 -36.58 1.39
C ALA A 490 -13.95 -37.18 1.75
N ILE A 491 -14.24 -37.46 3.03
CA ILE A 491 -15.55 -37.93 3.48
C ILE A 491 -16.67 -36.96 3.09
N LEU A 492 -16.44 -35.66 3.16
CA LEU A 492 -17.42 -34.60 2.86
C LEU A 492 -17.83 -34.65 1.37
N PRO A 493 -16.91 -34.50 0.39
CA PRO A 493 -17.27 -34.59 -1.03
C PRO A 493 -17.80 -35.98 -1.46
N ARG A 494 -17.39 -37.05 -0.79
CA ARG A 494 -17.87 -38.40 -1.10
C ARG A 494 -19.33 -38.63 -0.69
N ARG A 495 -19.66 -38.31 0.59
CA ARG A 495 -20.98 -38.64 1.17
C ARG A 495 -21.96 -37.49 1.13
N PHE A 496 -21.47 -36.27 1.22
CA PHE A 496 -22.24 -35.05 1.45
C PHE A 496 -22.02 -33.98 0.39
N ALA A 497 -21.60 -34.36 -0.84
CA ALA A 497 -21.27 -33.36 -1.88
C ALA A 497 -22.35 -32.28 -2.07
N THR A 498 -23.64 -32.68 -2.16
CA THR A 498 -24.75 -31.72 -2.32
C THR A 498 -24.91 -30.82 -1.10
N ALA A 499 -24.79 -31.37 0.12
CA ALA A 499 -24.90 -30.61 1.34
C ALA A 499 -23.72 -29.60 1.48
N THR A 500 -22.49 -30.02 1.12
CA THR A 500 -21.30 -29.16 1.08
C THR A 500 -21.52 -27.98 0.13
N LEU A 501 -22.08 -28.22 -1.07
CA LEU A 501 -22.35 -27.13 -2.02
C LEU A 501 -23.51 -26.22 -1.57
N ILE A 502 -24.53 -26.76 -0.91
CA ILE A 502 -25.61 -25.93 -0.32
C ILE A 502 -25.04 -25.00 0.78
N VAL A 503 -24.21 -25.54 1.67
CA VAL A 503 -23.53 -24.75 2.70
C VAL A 503 -22.62 -23.69 2.06
N ALA A 504 -21.80 -24.08 1.06
CA ALA A 504 -20.97 -23.13 0.34
C ALA A 504 -21.78 -22.02 -0.32
N LEU A 505 -22.92 -22.36 -0.96
CA LEU A 505 -23.82 -21.38 -1.57
C LEU A 505 -24.46 -20.44 -0.52
N ALA A 506 -24.87 -20.98 0.62
CA ALA A 506 -25.43 -20.18 1.71
C ALA A 506 -24.39 -19.19 2.29
N LEU A 507 -23.14 -19.66 2.51
CA LEU A 507 -22.04 -18.80 2.95
C LEU A 507 -21.67 -17.75 1.89
N THR A 508 -21.71 -18.13 0.60
CA THR A 508 -21.50 -17.17 -0.50
C THR A 508 -22.60 -16.10 -0.52
N GLY A 509 -23.86 -16.51 -0.34
CA GLY A 509 -24.99 -15.57 -0.24
C GLY A 509 -24.86 -14.62 0.94
N LEU A 510 -24.40 -15.12 2.09
CA LEU A 510 -24.12 -14.28 3.28
C LEU A 510 -22.94 -13.33 3.01
N GLY A 511 -21.89 -13.82 2.35
CA GLY A 511 -20.76 -13.00 1.93
C GLY A 511 -21.17 -11.89 0.97
N ALA A 512 -21.98 -12.21 -0.04
CA ALA A 512 -22.52 -11.24 -1.00
C ALA A 512 -23.40 -10.17 -0.31
N TYR A 513 -24.20 -10.57 0.68
CA TYR A 513 -24.93 -9.62 1.51
C TYR A 513 -23.97 -8.74 2.33
N GLY A 514 -22.92 -9.32 2.92
CA GLY A 514 -21.91 -8.57 3.67
C GLY A 514 -21.20 -7.52 2.81
N MET A 515 -20.94 -7.81 1.53
CA MET A 515 -20.27 -6.87 0.62
C MET A 515 -21.04 -5.54 0.45
N THR A 516 -22.37 -5.52 0.64
CA THR A 516 -23.15 -4.26 0.54
C THR A 516 -22.83 -3.26 1.66
N GLY A 517 -22.14 -3.69 2.71
CA GLY A 517 -21.67 -2.85 3.80
C GLY A 517 -20.17 -2.60 3.79
N LEU A 518 -19.50 -2.89 2.69
CA LEU A 518 -18.07 -2.63 2.56
C LEU A 518 -17.85 -1.12 2.32
N SER A 519 -17.12 -0.47 3.22
CA SER A 519 -16.69 0.93 3.05
C SER A 519 -15.46 1.01 2.16
N THR A 520 -15.38 2.09 1.38
CA THR A 520 -14.16 2.46 0.66
C THR A 520 -13.58 3.67 1.38
N GLU A 521 -12.38 3.53 1.89
CA GLU A 521 -11.70 4.55 2.66
C GLU A 521 -10.23 4.59 2.26
N PHE A 522 -9.69 5.77 2.21
CA PHE A 522 -8.27 6.00 1.98
C PHE A 522 -7.82 7.19 2.84
N SER A 523 -6.79 6.98 3.62
CA SER A 523 -6.11 8.05 4.35
C SER A 523 -4.61 7.81 4.33
N PHE A 524 -3.84 8.82 4.00
CA PHE A 524 -2.38 8.75 4.11
C PHE A 524 -1.92 8.51 5.55
N LEU A 525 -2.69 8.96 6.54
CA LEU A 525 -2.40 8.71 7.97
C LEU A 525 -2.39 7.23 8.34
N ASP A 526 -3.04 6.38 7.56
CA ASP A 526 -3.01 4.94 7.80
C ASP A 526 -1.65 4.30 7.51
N PHE A 527 -0.80 4.96 6.71
CA PHE A 527 0.57 4.52 6.45
C PHE A 527 1.54 4.94 7.56
N VAL A 528 1.15 5.86 8.43
CA VAL A 528 1.93 6.22 9.61
C VAL A 528 1.88 5.07 10.61
N PRO A 529 3.03 4.62 11.16
CA PRO A 529 3.06 3.57 12.18
C PRO A 529 2.18 3.90 13.38
N THR A 530 1.39 2.92 13.87
CA THR A 530 0.45 3.13 14.99
C THR A 530 1.13 3.42 16.33
N ASN A 531 2.42 3.23 16.44
CA ASN A 531 3.24 3.56 17.61
C ASN A 531 4.01 4.88 17.44
N SER A 532 3.78 5.62 16.37
CA SER A 532 4.39 6.94 16.17
C SER A 532 3.63 8.02 16.95
N PRO A 533 4.31 8.85 17.76
CA PRO A 533 3.68 10.01 18.39
C PRO A 533 3.04 10.96 17.37
N LEU A 534 3.64 11.10 16.18
CA LEU A 534 3.10 11.91 15.08
C LEU A 534 1.69 11.49 14.68
N ARG A 535 1.40 10.17 14.71
CA ARG A 535 0.06 9.68 14.40
C ARG A 535 -0.96 10.13 15.44
N ASP A 536 -0.64 10.01 16.72
CA ASP A 536 -1.55 10.40 17.78
C ASP A 536 -1.86 11.91 17.71
N THR A 537 -0.85 12.72 17.44
CA THR A 537 -1.01 14.17 17.19
C THR A 537 -1.89 14.42 15.97
N ALA A 538 -1.61 13.78 14.85
CA ALA A 538 -2.37 13.92 13.61
C ALA A 538 -3.85 13.55 13.77
N VAL A 539 -4.13 12.42 14.42
CA VAL A 539 -5.51 11.97 14.70
C VAL A 539 -6.21 12.97 15.64
N THR A 540 -5.51 13.44 16.69
CA THR A 540 -6.07 14.43 17.61
C THR A 540 -6.43 15.73 16.88
N VAL A 541 -5.55 16.20 16.01
CA VAL A 541 -5.81 17.41 15.20
C VAL A 541 -6.99 17.20 14.28
N SER A 542 -7.05 16.06 13.56
CA SER A 542 -8.13 15.78 12.61
C SER A 542 -9.50 15.56 13.25
N GLU A 543 -9.55 15.06 14.50
CA GLU A 543 -10.80 14.75 15.20
C GLU A 543 -11.33 15.89 16.08
N ARG A 544 -10.42 16.78 16.53
CA ARG A 544 -10.76 17.77 17.57
C ARG A 544 -10.71 19.22 17.08
N PHE A 545 -10.31 19.46 15.84
CA PHE A 545 -10.21 20.80 15.27
C PHE A 545 -10.93 20.88 13.92
N ASP A 546 -11.83 21.88 13.81
CA ASP A 546 -12.42 22.28 12.52
C ASP A 546 -11.45 23.21 11.76
N PHE A 547 -10.26 22.67 11.42
CA PHE A 547 -9.24 23.50 10.77
C PHE A 547 -9.64 23.76 9.31
N PRO A 548 -9.74 25.03 8.87
CA PRO A 548 -10.03 25.35 7.48
C PRO A 548 -8.94 24.79 6.58
N GLU A 549 -9.32 24.00 5.61
CA GLU A 549 -8.45 23.56 4.53
C GLU A 549 -8.35 24.67 3.48
N THR A 550 -7.17 24.84 2.91
CA THR A 550 -7.02 25.68 1.73
C THR A 550 -7.33 24.87 0.48
N THR A 551 -8.40 25.25 -0.24
CA THR A 551 -8.69 24.73 -1.57
C THR A 551 -8.28 25.77 -2.60
N SER A 552 -7.40 25.37 -3.50
CA SER A 552 -6.85 26.25 -4.53
C SER A 552 -7.58 26.06 -5.86
N VAL A 553 -7.87 27.15 -6.57
CA VAL A 553 -8.27 27.12 -7.98
C VAL A 553 -7.17 27.77 -8.80
N LEU A 554 -6.54 26.98 -9.65
CA LEU A 554 -5.55 27.44 -10.61
C LEU A 554 -6.27 27.90 -11.89
N VAL A 555 -5.99 29.11 -12.33
CA VAL A 555 -6.50 29.64 -13.61
C VAL A 555 -5.31 29.91 -14.52
N GLN A 556 -5.26 29.27 -15.68
CA GLN A 556 -4.14 29.32 -16.63
C GLN A 556 -4.58 29.88 -17.99
N GLY A 557 -3.65 30.56 -18.65
CA GLY A 557 -3.85 31.16 -19.98
C GLY A 557 -3.37 32.60 -20.02
N ASP A 558 -3.85 33.39 -21.00
CA ASP A 558 -3.54 34.83 -21.09
C ASP A 558 -4.38 35.60 -20.07
N VAL A 559 -3.90 35.62 -18.80
CA VAL A 559 -4.62 36.25 -17.69
C VAL A 559 -4.52 37.79 -17.69
N ALA A 560 -3.67 38.38 -18.52
CA ALA A 560 -3.42 39.81 -18.54
C ALA A 560 -4.33 40.59 -19.52
N THR A 561 -5.52 40.09 -19.77
CA THR A 561 -6.53 40.76 -20.61
C THR A 561 -7.74 41.23 -19.81
N GLY A 562 -8.43 42.28 -20.28
CA GLY A 562 -9.66 42.77 -19.65
C GLY A 562 -10.77 41.70 -19.62
N ALA A 563 -10.86 40.83 -20.65
CA ALA A 563 -11.80 39.71 -20.66
C ALA A 563 -11.48 38.69 -19.58
N ALA A 564 -10.21 38.33 -19.43
CA ALA A 564 -9.73 37.45 -18.38
C ALA A 564 -10.05 37.97 -16.97
N TRP A 565 -9.70 39.22 -16.71
CA TRP A 565 -9.99 39.88 -15.42
C TRP A 565 -11.49 39.81 -15.09
N ASN A 566 -12.36 40.27 -16.06
CA ASN A 566 -13.80 40.31 -15.81
C ASN A 566 -14.39 38.92 -15.52
N SER A 567 -13.89 37.88 -16.19
CA SER A 567 -14.31 36.51 -15.93
C SER A 567 -13.82 36.01 -14.57
N MET A 568 -12.57 36.29 -14.16
CA MET A 568 -12.03 35.95 -12.89
C MET A 568 -12.74 36.66 -11.71
N VAL A 569 -13.09 37.93 -11.86
CA VAL A 569 -13.89 38.68 -10.88
C VAL A 569 -15.29 38.08 -10.72
N ALA A 570 -15.94 37.71 -11.85
CA ALA A 570 -17.24 37.06 -11.81
C ALA A 570 -17.15 35.68 -11.09
N ALA A 571 -16.16 34.84 -11.43
CA ALA A 571 -15.92 33.57 -10.79
C ALA A 571 -15.67 33.71 -9.28
N TYR A 572 -14.85 34.67 -8.87
CA TYR A 572 -14.62 34.99 -7.46
C TYR A 572 -15.90 35.43 -6.73
N SER A 573 -16.76 36.20 -7.39
CA SER A 573 -18.06 36.57 -6.82
C SER A 573 -18.97 35.36 -6.64
N ASP A 574 -19.01 34.48 -7.64
CA ASP A 574 -19.85 33.28 -7.65
C ASP A 574 -19.35 32.24 -6.63
N SER A 575 -18.04 32.20 -6.34
CA SER A 575 -17.46 31.29 -5.36
C SER A 575 -18.04 31.47 -3.94
N SER A 576 -18.50 32.65 -3.58
CA SER A 576 -19.16 32.91 -2.30
C SER A 576 -20.50 32.18 -2.11
N GLY A 577 -21.08 31.68 -3.19
CA GLY A 577 -22.28 30.83 -3.18
C GLY A 577 -22.01 29.34 -3.12
N VAL A 578 -20.75 28.90 -3.22
CA VAL A 578 -20.36 27.49 -3.17
C VAL A 578 -20.41 26.99 -1.73
N ALA A 579 -21.05 25.84 -1.53
CA ALA A 579 -21.12 25.22 -0.22
C ALA A 579 -19.71 24.91 0.31
N ASP A 580 -19.50 25.10 1.61
CA ASP A 580 -18.25 24.88 2.33
C ASP A 580 -17.11 25.86 2.04
N VAL A 581 -17.26 26.80 1.13
CA VAL A 581 -16.38 27.95 1.01
C VAL A 581 -16.71 28.94 2.14
N GLN A 582 -15.72 29.31 2.93
CA GLN A 582 -15.92 30.28 4.01
C GLN A 582 -16.10 31.68 3.43
N THR A 583 -17.01 32.44 4.03
CA THR A 583 -17.40 33.76 3.57
C THR A 583 -17.48 34.75 4.73
N ILE A 584 -17.25 36.03 4.43
CA ILE A 584 -17.45 37.15 5.35
C ILE A 584 -18.35 38.19 4.72
N ASP A 585 -19.14 38.85 5.55
CA ASP A 585 -19.95 40.00 5.15
C ASP A 585 -19.15 41.30 5.33
N ARG A 586 -18.91 42.00 4.23
CA ARG A 586 -18.26 43.30 4.28
C ARG A 586 -19.24 44.39 4.74
N PRO A 587 -18.73 45.51 5.28
CA PRO A 587 -19.55 46.64 5.73
C PRO A 587 -20.44 47.25 4.65
N ASN A 588 -20.09 47.07 3.38
CA ASN A 588 -20.91 47.46 2.21
C ASN A 588 -22.06 46.53 1.89
N GLY A 589 -22.24 45.43 2.65
CA GLY A 589 -23.29 44.42 2.47
C GLY A 589 -22.96 43.35 1.41
N GLN A 590 -21.74 43.25 0.94
CA GLN A 590 -21.30 42.19 0.05
C GLN A 590 -20.76 41.01 0.88
N THR A 591 -21.20 39.79 0.58
CA THR A 591 -20.60 38.55 1.06
C THR A 591 -19.47 38.16 0.12
N VAL A 592 -18.28 37.96 0.62
CA VAL A 592 -17.10 37.57 -0.16
C VAL A 592 -16.44 36.34 0.43
N SER A 593 -15.86 35.50 -0.42
CA SER A 593 -15.09 34.33 0.02
C SER A 593 -13.82 34.75 0.76
N THR A 594 -13.49 33.98 1.82
CA THR A 594 -12.22 34.15 2.55
C THR A 594 -11.09 33.39 1.87
N GLY A 595 -9.86 33.76 2.25
CA GLY A 595 -8.64 33.21 1.67
C GLY A 595 -7.91 34.21 0.76
N GLN A 596 -6.68 33.88 0.41
CA GLN A 596 -5.81 34.72 -0.40
C GLN A 596 -6.00 34.40 -1.90
N THR A 597 -6.75 35.23 -2.61
CA THR A 597 -7.01 35.09 -4.03
C THR A 597 -6.36 36.20 -4.83
N PHE A 598 -6.03 35.93 -6.09
CA PHE A 598 -5.54 36.97 -7.00
C PHE A 598 -6.44 38.20 -7.00
N VAL A 599 -7.76 38.02 -7.07
CA VAL A 599 -8.74 39.12 -7.10
C VAL A 599 -8.77 39.87 -5.77
N SER A 600 -8.68 39.18 -4.61
CA SER A 600 -8.71 39.84 -3.30
C SER A 600 -7.45 40.70 -3.07
N VAL A 601 -6.28 40.18 -3.49
CA VAL A 601 -5.00 40.92 -3.42
C VAL A 601 -5.07 42.18 -4.32
N MET A 602 -5.48 42.00 -5.57
CA MET A 602 -5.58 43.16 -6.49
C MET A 602 -6.60 44.21 -6.03
N PHE A 603 -7.75 43.79 -5.47
CA PHE A 603 -8.70 44.74 -4.90
C PHE A 603 -8.14 45.50 -3.68
N GLY A 604 -7.34 44.82 -2.85
CA GLY A 604 -6.61 45.51 -1.77
C GLY A 604 -5.69 46.60 -2.25
N LEU A 605 -4.97 46.39 -3.37
CA LEU A 605 -4.08 47.37 -3.98
C LEU A 605 -4.83 48.52 -4.70
N LEU A 606 -6.02 48.24 -5.21
CA LEU A 606 -6.84 49.18 -5.97
C LEU A 606 -7.77 50.05 -5.09
N ASP A 607 -8.07 49.61 -3.85
CA ASP A 607 -8.95 50.35 -2.94
C ASP A 607 -8.16 51.45 -2.19
N PRO A 608 -8.45 52.72 -2.42
CA PRO A 608 -7.72 53.80 -1.76
C PRO A 608 -7.84 53.83 -0.24
N ASP A 609 -8.86 53.22 0.31
CA ASP A 609 -9.10 53.13 1.76
C ASP A 609 -8.44 51.87 2.39
N SER A 610 -7.83 51.02 1.58
CA SER A 610 -7.10 49.84 2.03
C SER A 610 -5.71 50.20 2.62
N PRO A 611 -5.27 49.55 3.70
CA PRO A 611 -3.94 49.77 4.28
C PRO A 611 -2.80 49.35 3.32
N VAL A 612 -3.09 48.50 2.29
CA VAL A 612 -2.11 48.07 1.30
C VAL A 612 -2.28 48.75 -0.07
N ALA A 613 -3.10 49.81 -0.13
CA ALA A 613 -3.38 50.54 -1.37
C ALA A 613 -2.10 51.08 -2.05
N ASP A 614 -1.99 50.87 -3.38
CA ASP A 614 -0.86 51.36 -4.17
C ASP A 614 -1.35 52.36 -5.24
N PRO A 615 -1.01 53.63 -5.13
CA PRO A 615 -1.39 54.67 -6.08
C PRO A 615 -0.89 54.41 -7.53
N SER A 616 0.22 53.67 -7.67
CA SER A 616 0.77 53.37 -9.00
C SER A 616 -0.09 52.31 -9.70
N VAL A 617 -0.58 51.33 -8.96
CA VAL A 617 -1.52 50.31 -9.43
C VAL A 617 -2.85 50.91 -9.80
N LEU A 618 -3.40 51.80 -8.96
CA LEU A 618 -4.64 52.52 -9.26
C LEU A 618 -4.48 53.38 -10.51
N THR A 619 -3.34 54.06 -10.67
CA THR A 619 -3.07 54.90 -11.88
C THR A 619 -3.02 54.05 -13.17
N ALA A 620 -2.35 52.88 -13.08
CA ALA A 620 -2.29 51.93 -14.19
C ALA A 620 -3.69 51.36 -14.55
N ALA A 621 -4.48 51.00 -13.54
CA ALA A 621 -5.85 50.51 -13.71
C ALA A 621 -6.76 51.56 -14.40
N MET A 622 -6.73 52.83 -13.93
CA MET A 622 -7.50 53.92 -14.55
C MET A 622 -7.08 54.15 -16.01
N SER A 623 -5.78 54.00 -16.29
CA SER A 623 -5.25 54.15 -17.66
C SER A 623 -5.72 53.01 -18.60
N ALA A 624 -5.94 51.80 -18.06
CA ALA A 624 -6.50 50.66 -18.75
C ALA A 624 -8.04 50.68 -18.86
N GLY A 625 -8.71 51.70 -18.29
CA GLY A 625 -10.15 51.85 -18.36
C GLY A 625 -10.93 51.18 -17.24
N PHE A 626 -10.35 51.07 -16.04
CA PHE A 626 -11.01 50.48 -14.88
C PHE A 626 -12.24 51.28 -14.45
N GLU A 627 -13.42 50.64 -14.52
CA GLU A 627 -14.69 51.22 -14.09
C GLU A 627 -15.58 50.10 -13.49
N GLN A 628 -16.17 50.35 -12.32
CA GLN A 628 -17.07 49.40 -11.63
C GLN A 628 -16.48 48.00 -11.49
N GLN A 629 -15.20 47.91 -11.10
CA GLN A 629 -14.42 46.66 -10.90
C GLN A 629 -14.16 45.87 -12.18
N THR A 630 -14.39 46.43 -13.36
CA THR A 630 -14.23 45.79 -14.68
C THR A 630 -13.30 46.59 -15.59
N PHE A 631 -12.81 45.93 -16.65
CA PHE A 631 -12.06 46.54 -17.72
C PHE A 631 -12.77 46.31 -19.08
N PRO A 632 -12.49 47.12 -20.10
CA PRO A 632 -12.85 46.79 -21.49
C PRO A 632 -12.28 45.39 -21.83
N PRO A 633 -13.04 44.51 -22.49
CA PRO A 633 -12.58 43.13 -22.76
C PRO A 633 -11.25 43.01 -23.49
N ASP A 634 -10.91 43.99 -24.35
CA ASP A 634 -9.68 44.09 -25.13
C ASP A 634 -8.56 44.90 -24.44
N ALA A 635 -8.74 45.28 -23.18
CA ALA A 635 -7.72 46.00 -22.43
C ALA A 635 -6.49 45.13 -22.19
N ASP A 636 -5.29 45.70 -22.41
CA ASP A 636 -4.01 45.08 -22.03
C ASP A 636 -3.72 45.45 -20.58
N LEU A 637 -3.66 44.45 -19.72
CA LEU A 637 -3.42 44.58 -18.27
C LEU A 637 -1.98 44.30 -17.87
N VAL A 638 -1.07 43.98 -18.80
CA VAL A 638 0.35 43.81 -18.50
C VAL A 638 0.93 44.98 -17.71
N PRO A 639 0.70 46.25 -18.11
CA PRO A 639 1.22 47.43 -17.37
C PRO A 639 0.65 47.55 -15.94
N LEU A 640 -0.57 47.09 -15.71
CA LEU A 640 -1.20 47.06 -14.38
C LEU A 640 -0.54 46.02 -13.52
N TYR A 641 -0.31 44.81 -14.01
CA TYR A 641 0.32 43.74 -13.26
C TYR A 641 1.79 44.03 -13.01
N ASP A 642 2.50 44.65 -13.96
CA ASP A 642 3.88 45.11 -13.74
C ASP A 642 3.96 46.14 -12.60
N ALA A 643 3.01 47.09 -12.54
CA ALA A 643 2.95 48.03 -11.43
C ALA A 643 2.64 47.34 -10.10
N ALA A 644 1.73 46.40 -10.06
CA ALA A 644 1.39 45.63 -8.87
C ALA A 644 2.58 44.80 -8.35
N VAL A 645 3.25 44.07 -9.25
CA VAL A 645 4.44 43.28 -8.91
C VAL A 645 5.60 44.18 -8.43
N ALA A 646 5.79 45.33 -9.05
CA ALA A 646 6.84 46.29 -8.63
C ALA A 646 6.60 46.88 -7.22
N GLY A 647 5.33 47.14 -6.86
CA GLY A 647 4.92 47.66 -5.57
C GLY A 647 4.86 46.61 -4.47
N ASN A 648 4.36 45.43 -4.79
CA ASN A 648 4.12 44.35 -3.80
C ASN A 648 4.56 42.97 -4.34
N PRO A 649 5.87 42.74 -4.54
CA PRO A 649 6.35 41.54 -5.21
C PRO A 649 6.05 40.26 -4.42
N ALA A 650 6.05 40.28 -3.09
CA ALA A 650 5.79 39.11 -2.27
C ALA A 650 4.32 38.65 -2.34
N ALA A 651 3.38 39.60 -2.21
CA ALA A 651 1.96 39.28 -2.28
C ALA A 651 1.55 38.79 -3.67
N LEU A 652 2.10 39.38 -4.75
CA LEU A 652 1.79 38.97 -6.10
C LEU A 652 2.45 37.64 -6.49
N ALA A 653 3.65 37.34 -6.00
CA ALA A 653 4.34 36.08 -6.28
C ALA A 653 3.53 34.85 -5.81
N SER A 654 2.69 34.98 -4.78
CA SER A 654 1.85 33.91 -4.26
C SER A 654 0.55 33.67 -5.05
N VAL A 655 0.17 34.60 -5.96
CA VAL A 655 -1.14 34.54 -6.66
C VAL A 655 -1.07 34.85 -8.15
N LEU A 656 0.08 35.30 -8.67
CA LEU A 656 0.26 35.67 -10.09
C LEU A 656 1.59 35.14 -10.62
N ALA A 657 1.54 34.38 -11.68
CA ALA A 657 2.72 33.80 -12.33
C ALA A 657 2.96 34.41 -13.72
N ALA A 658 4.24 34.67 -14.03
CA ALA A 658 4.69 35.12 -15.32
C ALA A 658 5.46 34.01 -16.06
N ASP A 659 5.38 34.02 -17.39
CA ASP A 659 6.19 33.18 -18.28
C ASP A 659 6.99 34.03 -19.28
N GLU A 660 7.63 33.39 -20.27
CA GLU A 660 8.38 34.09 -21.34
C GLU A 660 7.51 35.03 -22.21
N GLY A 661 6.19 34.86 -22.15
CA GLY A 661 5.22 35.62 -23.00
C GLY A 661 4.41 36.69 -22.28
N GLY A 662 4.48 36.73 -20.93
CA GLY A 662 3.68 37.64 -20.12
C GLY A 662 3.21 36.99 -18.82
N TYR A 663 1.96 37.22 -18.42
CA TYR A 663 1.36 36.61 -17.23
C TYR A 663 0.50 35.41 -17.65
N ALA A 664 0.84 34.21 -17.14
CA ALA A 664 0.32 32.94 -17.62
C ALA A 664 -0.65 32.23 -16.67
N ALA A 665 -0.63 32.57 -15.37
CA ALA A 665 -1.52 31.94 -14.41
C ALA A 665 -1.84 32.84 -13.21
N THR A 666 -3.01 32.58 -12.61
CA THR A 666 -3.42 33.19 -11.33
C THR A 666 -3.92 32.10 -10.38
N LEU A 667 -3.74 32.34 -9.07
CA LEU A 667 -4.12 31.43 -8.01
C LEU A 667 -5.21 32.04 -7.13
N PHE A 668 -6.19 31.22 -6.80
CA PHE A 668 -7.28 31.54 -5.88
C PHE A 668 -7.26 30.51 -4.75
N ASN A 669 -6.80 30.91 -3.58
CA ASN A 669 -6.81 30.09 -2.40
C ASN A 669 -8.02 30.43 -1.54
N PHE A 670 -8.92 29.47 -1.35
CA PHE A 670 -10.13 29.59 -0.55
C PHE A 670 -9.98 28.84 0.77
N ASP A 671 -10.45 29.44 1.85
CA ASP A 671 -10.63 28.72 3.10
C ASP A 671 -11.93 27.90 3.02
N THR A 672 -11.87 26.59 3.24
CA THR A 672 -13.00 25.67 3.04
C THR A 672 -13.17 24.71 4.24
N LEU A 673 -14.39 24.24 4.47
CA LEU A 673 -14.76 23.32 5.55
C LEU A 673 -15.39 22.02 5.05
N ALA A 674 -15.17 21.63 3.78
CA ALA A 674 -15.78 20.44 3.21
C ALA A 674 -15.31 19.13 3.86
N GLY A 675 -14.06 19.08 4.30
CA GLY A 675 -13.41 17.87 4.72
C GLY A 675 -13.40 16.81 3.61
N GLU A 676 -13.00 15.60 3.94
CA GLU A 676 -12.90 14.51 2.95
C GLU A 676 -14.26 14.09 2.38
N SER A 677 -15.31 14.13 3.19
CA SER A 677 -16.64 13.62 2.80
C SER A 677 -17.35 14.46 1.75
N ARG A 678 -17.06 15.77 1.65
CA ARG A 678 -17.71 16.71 0.72
C ARG A 678 -16.74 17.33 -0.29
N ALA A 679 -15.51 16.85 -0.33
CA ALA A 679 -14.49 17.37 -1.23
C ALA A 679 -14.88 17.31 -2.72
N ALA A 680 -15.61 16.26 -3.13
CA ALA A 680 -16.11 16.14 -4.50
C ALA A 680 -17.19 17.19 -4.83
N GLU A 681 -18.08 17.50 -3.88
CA GLU A 681 -19.13 18.52 -4.02
C GLU A 681 -18.51 19.92 -4.08
N LEU A 682 -17.52 20.17 -3.22
CA LEU A 682 -16.75 21.42 -3.21
C LEU A 682 -16.01 21.62 -4.54
N SER A 683 -15.28 20.60 -5.02
CA SER A 683 -14.57 20.67 -6.31
C SER A 683 -15.52 20.96 -7.46
N THR A 684 -16.64 20.28 -7.51
CA THR A 684 -17.67 20.52 -8.53
C THR A 684 -18.20 21.94 -8.46
N GLY A 685 -18.54 22.43 -7.25
CA GLY A 685 -19.06 23.78 -7.05
C GLY A 685 -18.06 24.87 -7.44
N LEU A 686 -16.78 24.71 -7.09
CA LEU A 686 -15.73 25.66 -7.48
C LEU A 686 -15.47 25.63 -8.99
N ASN A 687 -15.36 24.44 -9.60
CA ASN A 687 -15.19 24.31 -11.04
C ASN A 687 -16.38 24.90 -11.82
N ASP A 688 -17.61 24.73 -11.34
CA ASP A 688 -18.80 25.36 -11.94
C ASP A 688 -18.77 26.90 -11.80
N ALA A 689 -18.37 27.43 -10.63
CA ALA A 689 -18.22 28.88 -10.43
C ALA A 689 -17.15 29.48 -11.35
N PHE A 690 -16.06 28.74 -11.60
CA PHE A 690 -14.97 29.17 -12.46
C PHE A 690 -15.16 28.82 -13.95
N ALA A 691 -16.18 28.07 -14.33
CA ALA A 691 -16.45 27.74 -15.73
C ALA A 691 -16.67 28.98 -16.64
N ILE A 692 -17.01 30.13 -16.06
CA ILE A 692 -17.09 31.39 -16.77
C ILE A 692 -15.76 31.85 -17.38
N THR A 693 -14.62 31.41 -16.82
CA THR A 693 -13.29 31.76 -17.32
C THR A 693 -12.98 31.14 -18.68
N ASP A 694 -13.64 30.02 -19.03
CA ASP A 694 -13.53 29.38 -20.33
C ASP A 694 -13.93 30.34 -21.48
N GLN A 695 -14.86 31.26 -21.21
CA GLN A 695 -15.30 32.24 -22.20
C GLN A 695 -14.20 33.24 -22.56
N ALA A 696 -13.25 33.45 -21.68
CA ALA A 696 -12.05 34.24 -21.89
C ALA A 696 -10.88 33.43 -22.46
N GLY A 697 -11.04 32.12 -22.69
CA GLY A 697 -9.99 31.23 -23.17
C GLY A 697 -9.02 30.80 -22.09
N LEU A 698 -9.44 30.82 -20.82
CA LEU A 698 -8.65 30.36 -19.65
C LEU A 698 -9.10 28.96 -19.24
N GLU A 699 -8.17 28.17 -18.71
CA GLU A 699 -8.46 26.88 -18.10
C GLU A 699 -8.44 27.04 -16.58
N SER A 700 -9.43 26.50 -15.87
CA SER A 700 -9.50 26.55 -14.41
C SER A 700 -9.67 25.18 -13.81
N VAL A 701 -8.92 24.87 -12.74
CA VAL A 701 -8.97 23.58 -12.04
C VAL A 701 -8.86 23.81 -10.55
N SER A 702 -9.81 23.27 -9.78
CA SER A 702 -9.75 23.26 -8.32
C SER A 702 -8.94 22.06 -7.81
N THR A 703 -8.13 22.27 -6.78
CA THR A 703 -7.32 21.22 -6.15
C THR A 703 -7.13 21.45 -4.66
N SER A 704 -7.09 20.36 -3.89
CA SER A 704 -6.70 20.32 -2.49
C SER A 704 -6.32 18.88 -2.11
N THR A 705 -5.75 18.69 -0.92
CA THR A 705 -5.43 17.35 -0.41
C THR A 705 -6.66 16.45 -0.36
N PHE A 706 -7.81 16.95 0.09
CA PHE A 706 -9.04 16.17 0.15
C PHE A 706 -9.66 15.89 -1.22
N ILE A 707 -9.54 16.82 -2.17
CA ILE A 707 -9.96 16.59 -3.56
C ILE A 707 -9.13 15.46 -4.17
N ILE A 708 -7.81 15.48 -3.99
CA ILE A 708 -6.91 14.42 -4.48
C ILE A 708 -7.24 13.08 -3.80
N ASN A 709 -7.42 13.05 -2.48
CA ASN A 709 -7.83 11.84 -1.77
C ASN A 709 -9.15 11.26 -2.31
N ASN A 710 -10.13 12.12 -2.58
CA ASN A 710 -11.41 11.72 -3.15
C ASN A 710 -11.25 11.12 -4.55
N LEU A 711 -10.38 11.69 -5.39
CA LEU A 711 -10.04 11.13 -6.71
C LEU A 711 -9.41 9.73 -6.58
N VAL A 712 -8.53 9.52 -5.61
CA VAL A 712 -7.95 8.20 -5.32
C VAL A 712 -9.06 7.20 -4.97
N ILE A 713 -10.00 7.58 -4.10
CA ILE A 713 -11.14 6.75 -3.69
C ILE A 713 -12.04 6.42 -4.89
N GLN A 714 -12.35 7.40 -5.74
CA GLN A 714 -13.15 7.20 -6.95
C GLN A 714 -12.44 6.26 -7.94
N SER A 715 -11.17 6.53 -8.25
CA SER A 715 -10.36 5.67 -9.12
C SER A 715 -10.26 4.24 -8.60
N LEU A 716 -10.13 4.05 -7.29
CA LEU A 716 -10.18 2.73 -6.67
C LEU A 716 -11.53 2.04 -6.92
N THR A 717 -12.62 2.75 -6.71
CA THR A 717 -13.98 2.17 -6.83
C THR A 717 -14.27 1.78 -8.28
N ASP A 718 -13.97 2.64 -9.24
CA ASP A 718 -14.28 2.45 -10.65
C ASP A 718 -13.37 1.41 -11.32
N SER A 719 -12.07 1.44 -11.03
CA SER A 719 -11.09 0.54 -11.64
C SER A 719 -11.15 -0.89 -11.06
N GLN A 720 -11.55 -1.04 -9.79
CA GLN A 720 -11.48 -2.34 -9.11
C GLN A 720 -12.51 -3.34 -9.63
N LEU A 721 -13.74 -2.91 -9.87
CA LEU A 721 -14.76 -3.81 -10.41
C LEU A 721 -14.37 -4.30 -11.81
N SER A 722 -13.86 -3.41 -12.65
CA SER A 722 -13.39 -3.74 -14.00
C SER A 722 -12.17 -4.68 -13.95
N SER A 723 -11.20 -4.40 -13.10
CA SER A 723 -10.01 -5.25 -12.89
C SER A 723 -10.40 -6.65 -12.37
N LEU A 724 -11.33 -6.74 -11.40
CA LEU A 724 -11.84 -8.01 -10.87
C LEU A 724 -12.52 -8.84 -11.96
N LEU A 725 -13.42 -8.23 -12.73
CA LEU A 725 -14.13 -8.91 -13.84
C LEU A 725 -13.16 -9.34 -14.94
N LEU A 726 -12.19 -8.49 -15.28
CA LEU A 726 -11.14 -8.81 -16.26
C LEU A 726 -10.29 -9.99 -15.79
N THR A 727 -9.85 -9.98 -14.54
CA THR A 727 -9.07 -11.08 -13.93
C THR A 727 -9.85 -12.40 -13.96
N MET A 728 -11.09 -12.37 -13.51
CA MET A 728 -11.95 -13.59 -13.52
C MET A 728 -12.21 -14.08 -14.93
N GLY A 729 -12.51 -13.17 -15.87
CA GLY A 729 -12.74 -13.50 -17.28
C GLY A 729 -11.51 -14.09 -17.95
N ALA A 730 -10.34 -13.49 -17.75
CA ALA A 730 -9.08 -13.97 -18.30
C ALA A 730 -8.68 -15.33 -17.72
N ALA A 731 -8.82 -15.51 -16.40
CA ALA A 731 -8.56 -16.78 -15.74
C ALA A 731 -9.50 -17.89 -16.21
N LEU A 732 -10.81 -17.60 -16.31
CA LEU A 732 -11.80 -18.52 -16.85
C LEU A 732 -11.45 -18.91 -18.29
N LEU A 733 -11.15 -17.94 -19.14
CA LEU A 733 -10.80 -18.18 -20.55
C LEU A 733 -9.55 -19.07 -20.67
N LEU A 734 -8.50 -18.79 -19.90
CA LEU A 734 -7.28 -19.60 -19.86
C LEU A 734 -7.57 -21.05 -19.46
N LEU A 735 -8.38 -21.26 -18.42
CA LEU A 735 -8.73 -22.59 -17.94
C LEU A 735 -9.63 -23.34 -18.94
N VAL A 736 -10.62 -22.66 -19.50
CA VAL A 736 -11.49 -23.25 -20.54
C VAL A 736 -10.69 -23.66 -21.77
N ILE A 737 -9.78 -22.79 -22.24
CA ILE A 737 -8.88 -23.09 -23.38
C ILE A 737 -7.95 -24.27 -23.01
N ASN A 738 -7.34 -24.24 -21.81
CA ASN A 738 -6.45 -25.32 -21.39
C ASN A 738 -7.17 -26.68 -21.38
N PHE A 739 -8.31 -26.79 -20.70
CA PHE A 739 -9.05 -28.04 -20.62
C PHE A 739 -9.70 -28.46 -21.95
N PHE A 740 -9.99 -27.50 -22.85
CA PHE A 740 -10.40 -27.80 -24.20
C PHE A 740 -9.29 -28.53 -24.99
N PHE A 741 -8.05 -28.02 -24.93
CA PHE A 741 -6.92 -28.63 -25.65
C PHE A 741 -6.40 -29.90 -24.98
N GLU A 742 -6.43 -29.97 -23.66
CA GLU A 742 -5.86 -31.10 -22.91
C GLU A 742 -6.82 -32.33 -22.84
N SER A 743 -8.07 -32.08 -22.48
CA SER A 743 -9.04 -33.14 -22.20
C SER A 743 -10.29 -33.09 -23.09
N ARG A 744 -10.38 -32.14 -24.03
CA ARG A 744 -11.57 -31.85 -24.84
C ARG A 744 -12.84 -31.55 -24.03
N ARG A 745 -12.65 -31.10 -22.75
CA ARG A 745 -13.75 -30.85 -21.80
C ARG A 745 -13.67 -29.42 -21.25
N PRO A 746 -14.10 -28.38 -22.00
CA PRO A 746 -14.02 -26.96 -21.58
C PRO A 746 -14.81 -26.71 -20.30
N MET A 747 -15.85 -27.48 -19.98
CA MET A 747 -16.65 -27.35 -18.75
C MET A 747 -15.82 -27.56 -17.47
N LEU A 748 -14.73 -28.31 -17.53
CA LEU A 748 -13.81 -28.45 -16.41
C LEU A 748 -13.16 -27.11 -16.06
N GLY A 749 -12.89 -26.24 -17.03
CA GLY A 749 -12.41 -24.89 -16.78
C GLY A 749 -13.40 -24.07 -15.94
N VAL A 750 -14.69 -24.17 -16.28
CA VAL A 750 -15.75 -23.50 -15.50
C VAL A 750 -15.83 -24.07 -14.09
N ILE A 751 -15.86 -25.41 -13.95
CA ILE A 751 -15.93 -26.09 -12.64
C ILE A 751 -14.73 -25.72 -11.76
N THR A 752 -13.55 -25.56 -12.35
CA THR A 752 -12.32 -25.19 -11.64
C THR A 752 -12.34 -23.71 -11.20
N THR A 753 -13.02 -22.83 -11.96
CA THR A 753 -13.08 -21.39 -11.64
C THR A 753 -14.14 -21.05 -10.58
N VAL A 754 -15.29 -21.72 -10.57
CA VAL A 754 -16.42 -21.40 -9.66
C VAL A 754 -16.01 -21.32 -8.18
N PRO A 755 -15.23 -22.28 -7.62
CA PRO A 755 -14.80 -22.18 -6.21
C PRO A 755 -13.96 -20.92 -5.90
N VAL A 756 -13.22 -20.41 -6.88
CA VAL A 756 -12.42 -19.18 -6.71
C VAL A 756 -13.33 -17.96 -6.60
N VAL A 757 -14.38 -17.90 -7.42
CA VAL A 757 -15.42 -16.84 -7.32
C VAL A 757 -16.08 -16.86 -5.94
N VAL A 758 -16.41 -18.05 -5.43
CA VAL A 758 -16.95 -18.23 -4.08
C VAL A 758 -16.01 -17.66 -3.02
N VAL A 759 -14.71 -17.97 -3.14
CA VAL A 759 -13.68 -17.46 -2.20
C VAL A 759 -13.64 -15.94 -2.23
N VAL A 760 -13.58 -15.31 -3.41
CA VAL A 760 -13.52 -13.84 -3.54
C VAL A 760 -14.74 -13.18 -2.87
N ILE A 761 -15.95 -13.67 -3.13
CA ILE A 761 -17.17 -13.14 -2.50
C ILE A 761 -17.11 -13.28 -0.97
N MET A 762 -16.65 -14.44 -0.48
CA MET A 762 -16.51 -14.66 0.96
C MET A 762 -15.45 -13.73 1.59
N VAL A 763 -14.36 -13.46 0.89
CA VAL A 763 -13.28 -12.58 1.36
C VAL A 763 -13.83 -11.17 1.60
N PHE A 764 -14.49 -10.58 0.62
CA PHE A 764 -15.07 -9.23 0.76
C PHE A 764 -16.19 -9.19 1.80
N GLY A 765 -17.03 -10.24 1.88
CA GLY A 765 -18.04 -10.33 2.92
C GLY A 765 -17.46 -10.39 4.34
N ILE A 766 -16.32 -11.06 4.52
CA ILE A 766 -15.59 -11.11 5.80
C ILE A 766 -14.93 -9.74 6.09
N MET A 767 -14.32 -9.09 5.08
CA MET A 767 -13.78 -7.74 5.24
C MET A 767 -14.85 -6.78 5.78
N ALA A 768 -16.03 -6.74 5.17
CA ALA A 768 -17.14 -5.91 5.61
C ALA A 768 -17.58 -6.25 7.05
N ALA A 769 -17.70 -7.55 7.38
CA ALA A 769 -18.07 -7.98 8.72
C ALA A 769 -17.04 -7.59 9.81
N LEU A 770 -15.77 -7.50 9.45
CA LEU A 770 -14.67 -7.09 10.32
C LEU A 770 -14.37 -5.58 10.24
N ARG A 771 -15.13 -4.83 9.44
CA ARG A 771 -14.91 -3.40 9.21
C ARG A 771 -13.52 -3.09 8.68
N ILE A 772 -13.00 -3.95 7.80
CA ILE A 772 -11.76 -3.70 7.07
C ILE A 772 -12.15 -2.96 5.78
N PRO A 773 -11.74 -1.69 5.60
CA PRO A 773 -12.14 -0.90 4.44
C PRO A 773 -11.49 -1.42 3.14
N PHE A 774 -12.12 -1.08 2.04
CA PHE A 774 -11.59 -1.29 0.71
C PHE A 774 -10.70 -0.10 0.35
N GLY A 775 -9.40 -0.25 0.51
CA GLY A 775 -8.39 0.77 0.19
C GLY A 775 -7.41 0.28 -0.87
N PRO A 776 -6.40 1.08 -1.28
CA PRO A 776 -5.45 0.74 -2.34
C PRO A 776 -4.76 -0.61 -2.11
N VAL A 777 -4.32 -0.85 -0.89
CA VAL A 777 -3.60 -2.07 -0.52
C VAL A 777 -4.53 -3.29 -0.52
N THR A 778 -5.73 -3.17 0.06
CA THR A 778 -6.70 -4.27 0.12
C THR A 778 -7.37 -4.55 -1.23
N ALA A 779 -7.40 -3.58 -2.13
CA ALA A 779 -7.90 -3.71 -3.49
C ALA A 779 -7.15 -4.77 -4.31
N THR A 780 -5.83 -4.83 -4.16
CA THR A 780 -4.99 -5.83 -4.85
C THR A 780 -5.30 -7.27 -4.43
N ILE A 781 -5.94 -7.48 -3.27
CA ILE A 781 -6.27 -8.81 -2.74
C ILE A 781 -7.22 -9.58 -3.64
N SER A 782 -8.10 -8.88 -4.37
CA SER A 782 -9.02 -9.52 -5.31
C SER A 782 -8.27 -10.26 -6.43
N ALA A 783 -7.34 -9.60 -7.08
CA ALA A 783 -6.50 -10.17 -8.13
C ALA A 783 -5.55 -11.24 -7.57
N LEU A 784 -4.94 -10.98 -6.40
CA LEU A 784 -4.13 -11.93 -5.66
C LEU A 784 -4.90 -13.19 -5.26
N GLY A 785 -6.08 -13.03 -4.68
CA GLY A 785 -6.94 -14.15 -4.24
C GLY A 785 -7.31 -15.08 -5.39
N ILE A 786 -7.63 -14.51 -6.55
CA ILE A 786 -7.85 -15.27 -7.79
C ILE A 786 -6.56 -15.96 -8.23
N GLY A 787 -5.45 -15.20 -8.31
CA GLY A 787 -4.16 -15.69 -8.78
C GLY A 787 -3.59 -16.82 -7.92
N ILE A 788 -3.78 -16.77 -6.59
CA ILE A 788 -3.30 -17.80 -5.64
C ILE A 788 -4.30 -18.98 -5.55
N GLY A 789 -5.60 -18.71 -5.64
CA GLY A 789 -6.64 -19.73 -5.51
C GLY A 789 -6.68 -20.70 -6.68
N ILE A 790 -6.50 -20.20 -7.90
CA ILE A 790 -6.57 -21.02 -9.13
C ILE A 790 -5.54 -22.14 -9.16
N PRO A 791 -4.26 -21.97 -8.82
CA PRO A 791 -3.29 -23.06 -8.74
C PRO A 791 -3.76 -24.25 -7.91
N TYR A 792 -4.36 -24.01 -6.75
CA TYR A 792 -4.88 -25.10 -5.91
C TYR A 792 -5.99 -25.88 -6.62
N MET A 793 -6.88 -25.17 -7.30
CA MET A 793 -7.97 -25.80 -8.08
C MET A 793 -7.41 -26.60 -9.27
N ILE A 794 -6.42 -26.08 -9.97
CA ILE A 794 -5.74 -26.74 -11.09
C ILE A 794 -5.12 -28.06 -10.63
N HIS A 795 -4.35 -28.04 -9.54
CA HIS A 795 -3.67 -29.23 -9.03
C HIS A 795 -4.66 -30.33 -8.62
N VAL A 796 -5.76 -29.97 -7.97
CA VAL A 796 -6.81 -30.93 -7.60
C VAL A 796 -7.52 -31.49 -8.85
N THR A 797 -7.88 -30.62 -9.81
CA THR A 797 -8.56 -31.04 -11.04
C THR A 797 -7.70 -31.98 -11.89
N HIS A 798 -6.42 -31.60 -12.13
CA HIS A 798 -5.49 -32.45 -12.90
C HIS A 798 -5.26 -33.79 -12.21
N ARG A 799 -5.03 -33.81 -10.91
CA ARG A 799 -4.83 -35.05 -10.18
C ARG A 799 -6.07 -35.92 -10.18
N TYR A 800 -7.26 -35.33 -10.06
CA TYR A 800 -8.51 -36.06 -10.17
C TYR A 800 -8.64 -36.75 -11.52
N LEU A 801 -8.32 -36.07 -12.61
CA LEU A 801 -8.33 -36.66 -13.95
C LEU A 801 -7.32 -37.83 -14.07
N GLU A 802 -6.12 -37.71 -13.50
CA GLU A 802 -5.13 -38.80 -13.46
C GLU A 802 -5.64 -39.99 -12.64
N GLU A 803 -6.18 -39.77 -11.45
CA GLU A 803 -6.70 -40.86 -10.59
C GLU A 803 -7.94 -41.56 -11.19
N ARG A 804 -8.75 -40.80 -11.97
CA ARG A 804 -9.90 -41.37 -12.69
C ARG A 804 -9.47 -42.36 -13.77
N LEU A 805 -8.26 -42.30 -14.29
CA LEU A 805 -7.71 -43.31 -15.20
C LEU A 805 -7.42 -44.64 -14.49
N VAL A 806 -7.12 -44.61 -13.20
CA VAL A 806 -6.75 -45.77 -12.38
C VAL A 806 -7.96 -46.30 -11.62
N TRP A 807 -8.78 -45.38 -11.08
CA TRP A 807 -9.93 -45.70 -10.22
C TRP A 807 -11.25 -45.40 -10.95
N PRO A 808 -12.02 -46.43 -11.39
CA PRO A 808 -13.29 -46.22 -12.08
C PRO A 808 -14.40 -45.60 -11.21
N ASP A 809 -14.33 -45.71 -9.88
CA ASP A 809 -15.27 -45.06 -8.96
C ASP A 809 -14.80 -43.62 -8.62
N GLU A 810 -15.68 -42.61 -8.82
CA GLU A 810 -15.41 -41.21 -8.54
C GLU A 810 -15.08 -40.97 -7.08
N ASN A 811 -15.65 -41.74 -6.17
CA ASN A 811 -15.41 -41.57 -4.72
C ASN A 811 -14.01 -42.07 -4.32
N GLU A 812 -13.55 -43.18 -4.94
CA GLU A 812 -12.18 -43.65 -4.73
C GLU A 812 -11.16 -42.70 -5.36
N ALA A 813 -11.43 -42.27 -6.59
CA ALA A 813 -10.58 -41.34 -7.31
C ALA A 813 -10.37 -40.03 -6.51
N ILE A 814 -11.45 -39.48 -5.94
CA ILE A 814 -11.32 -38.21 -5.15
C ILE A 814 -10.58 -38.44 -3.82
N GLU A 815 -10.75 -39.60 -3.18
CA GLU A 815 -9.99 -39.95 -1.97
C GLU A 815 -8.50 -40.04 -2.25
N GLN A 816 -8.12 -40.71 -3.34
CA GLN A 816 -6.73 -40.84 -3.78
C GLN A 816 -6.16 -39.49 -4.20
N THR A 817 -6.94 -38.66 -4.89
CA THR A 817 -6.57 -37.30 -5.25
C THR A 817 -6.19 -36.47 -4.02
N LEU A 818 -7.07 -36.41 -3.01
CA LEU A 818 -6.84 -35.65 -1.81
C LEU A 818 -5.73 -36.22 -0.92
N THR A 819 -5.57 -37.55 -0.91
CA THR A 819 -4.49 -38.23 -0.17
C THR A 819 -3.12 -37.91 -0.78
N HIS A 820 -2.99 -37.98 -2.10
CA HIS A 820 -1.71 -37.78 -2.77
C HIS A 820 -1.32 -36.32 -2.97
N THR A 821 -2.30 -35.44 -3.26
CA THR A 821 -2.04 -34.02 -3.55
C THR A 821 -2.26 -33.11 -2.36
N GLY A 822 -3.20 -33.47 -1.48
CA GLY A 822 -3.63 -32.60 -0.37
C GLY A 822 -2.52 -32.25 0.62
N GLY A 823 -1.54 -33.13 0.81
CA GLY A 823 -0.40 -32.84 1.69
C GLY A 823 0.52 -31.76 1.16
N ALA A 824 0.76 -31.74 -0.16
CA ALA A 824 1.56 -30.70 -0.81
C ALA A 824 0.79 -29.38 -0.84
N LEU A 825 -0.52 -29.43 -1.19
CA LEU A 825 -1.39 -28.24 -1.17
C LEU A 825 -1.48 -27.60 0.20
N ALA A 826 -1.72 -28.39 1.25
CA ALA A 826 -1.78 -27.88 2.61
C ALA A 826 -0.42 -27.32 3.08
N GLY A 827 0.67 -27.97 2.71
CA GLY A 827 2.02 -27.48 2.99
C GLY A 827 2.29 -26.14 2.32
N SER A 828 1.95 -26.02 1.04
CA SER A 828 2.02 -24.76 0.29
C SER A 828 1.15 -23.68 0.92
N ALA A 829 -0.13 -23.97 1.17
CA ALA A 829 -1.05 -23.01 1.78
C ALA A 829 -0.56 -22.52 3.15
N VAL A 830 -0.06 -23.42 4.02
CA VAL A 830 0.50 -23.03 5.33
C VAL A 830 1.73 -22.14 5.17
N THR A 831 2.62 -22.46 4.23
CA THR A 831 3.81 -21.64 3.97
C THR A 831 3.43 -20.24 3.53
N THR A 832 2.52 -20.14 2.57
CA THR A 832 2.07 -18.87 2.01
C THR A 832 1.26 -18.07 3.04
N MET A 833 0.40 -18.74 3.80
CA MET A 833 -0.39 -18.15 4.88
C MET A 833 0.48 -17.56 6.00
N LEU A 834 1.55 -18.26 6.40
CA LEU A 834 2.49 -17.78 7.40
C LEU A 834 3.42 -16.70 6.83
N GLY A 835 3.79 -16.79 5.56
CA GLY A 835 4.58 -15.76 4.88
C GLY A 835 3.85 -14.40 4.85
N PHE A 836 2.58 -14.39 4.47
CA PHE A 836 1.77 -13.15 4.51
C PHE A 836 1.30 -12.80 5.92
N GLY A 837 1.02 -13.81 6.74
CA GLY A 837 0.59 -13.63 8.11
C GLY A 837 1.58 -12.84 8.97
N ILE A 838 2.85 -12.76 8.58
CA ILE A 838 3.83 -11.91 9.28
C ILE A 838 3.47 -10.42 9.17
N LEU A 839 2.83 -10.00 8.08
CA LEU A 839 2.39 -8.63 7.91
C LEU A 839 1.34 -8.20 8.96
N ILE A 840 0.68 -9.15 9.63
CA ILE A 840 -0.19 -8.86 10.77
C ILE A 840 0.59 -8.20 11.92
N THR A 841 1.90 -8.41 11.97
CA THR A 841 2.79 -7.79 12.96
C THR A 841 3.33 -6.42 12.51
N SER A 842 2.78 -5.84 11.43
CA SER A 842 3.09 -4.48 10.99
C SER A 842 2.43 -3.45 11.90
N THR A 843 3.16 -2.38 12.19
CA THR A 843 2.62 -1.19 12.84
C THR A 843 1.81 -0.33 11.86
N THR A 844 2.02 -0.51 10.55
CA THR A 844 1.29 0.17 9.48
C THR A 844 -0.04 -0.53 9.21
N ILE A 845 -1.16 0.17 9.36
CA ILE A 845 -2.51 -0.39 9.28
C ILE A 845 -2.79 -1.10 7.95
N PRO A 846 -2.55 -0.50 6.76
CA PRO A 846 -2.80 -1.15 5.48
C PRO A 846 -2.03 -2.47 5.30
N PHE A 847 -0.79 -2.56 5.75
CA PHE A 847 0.00 -3.80 5.65
C PHE A 847 -0.50 -4.87 6.62
N ARG A 848 -0.92 -4.49 7.82
CA ARG A 848 -1.54 -5.41 8.79
C ARG A 848 -2.83 -5.99 8.25
N GLN A 849 -3.70 -5.16 7.68
CA GLN A 849 -4.95 -5.56 7.03
C GLN A 849 -4.67 -6.47 5.83
N PHE A 850 -3.74 -6.11 4.97
CA PHE A 850 -3.33 -6.90 3.80
C PHE A 850 -2.85 -8.31 4.20
N GLY A 851 -1.95 -8.40 5.18
CA GLY A 851 -1.45 -9.68 5.67
C GLY A 851 -2.55 -10.56 6.25
N PHE A 852 -3.46 -9.98 7.03
CA PHE A 852 -4.58 -10.69 7.63
C PHE A 852 -5.56 -11.20 6.54
N VAL A 853 -5.96 -10.32 5.62
CA VAL A 853 -6.90 -10.67 4.55
C VAL A 853 -6.32 -11.72 3.62
N LEU A 854 -5.05 -11.62 3.24
CA LEU A 854 -4.39 -12.65 2.44
C LEU A 854 -4.27 -13.98 3.16
N ALA A 855 -3.93 -13.98 4.45
CA ALA A 855 -3.81 -15.22 5.21
C ALA A 855 -5.13 -16.00 5.24
N TYR A 856 -6.27 -15.35 5.53
CA TYR A 856 -7.55 -16.06 5.49
C TYR A 856 -8.05 -16.34 4.06
N THR A 857 -7.69 -15.51 3.06
CA THR A 857 -7.99 -15.80 1.65
C THR A 857 -7.37 -17.14 1.22
N ILE A 858 -6.12 -17.38 1.57
CA ILE A 858 -5.42 -18.64 1.28
C ILE A 858 -6.07 -19.80 2.01
N LEU A 859 -6.47 -19.59 3.27
CA LEU A 859 -7.21 -20.60 4.02
C LEU A 859 -8.54 -20.97 3.32
N LEU A 860 -9.32 -19.98 2.90
CA LEU A 860 -10.56 -20.17 2.17
C LEU A 860 -10.33 -20.87 0.81
N ALA A 861 -9.26 -20.48 0.09
CA ALA A 861 -8.88 -21.12 -1.17
C ALA A 861 -8.51 -22.60 -0.96
N LEU A 862 -7.75 -22.93 0.08
CA LEU A 862 -7.46 -24.32 0.44
C LEU A 862 -8.73 -25.11 0.78
N LEU A 863 -9.63 -24.52 1.60
CA LEU A 863 -10.92 -25.16 1.95
C LEU A 863 -11.79 -25.36 0.70
N ALA A 864 -11.84 -24.39 -0.20
CA ALA A 864 -12.56 -24.52 -1.45
C ALA A 864 -11.96 -25.60 -2.37
N ALA A 865 -10.63 -25.71 -2.45
CA ALA A 865 -9.94 -26.76 -3.23
C ALA A 865 -10.13 -28.16 -2.67
N VAL A 866 -10.31 -28.31 -1.35
CA VAL A 866 -10.45 -29.61 -0.67
C VAL A 866 -11.90 -30.02 -0.46
N LEU A 867 -12.87 -29.08 -0.41
CA LEU A 867 -14.27 -29.36 -0.11
C LEU A 867 -15.22 -29.03 -1.28
N ILE A 868 -15.15 -27.80 -1.82
CA ILE A 868 -16.09 -27.32 -2.83
C ILE A 868 -15.79 -27.95 -4.19
N LEU A 869 -14.57 -27.80 -4.70
CA LEU A 869 -14.17 -28.33 -5.99
C LEU A 869 -14.33 -29.84 -6.08
N PRO A 870 -13.87 -30.67 -5.12
CA PRO A 870 -14.10 -32.12 -5.16
C PRO A 870 -15.58 -32.49 -5.17
N SER A 871 -16.42 -31.74 -4.41
CA SER A 871 -17.88 -31.97 -4.43
C SER A 871 -18.48 -31.67 -5.80
N MET A 872 -18.02 -30.60 -6.47
CA MET A 872 -18.45 -30.29 -7.85
C MET A 872 -18.01 -31.36 -8.85
N LEU A 873 -16.77 -31.84 -8.78
CA LEU A 873 -16.20 -32.86 -9.65
C LEU A 873 -16.96 -34.20 -9.50
N VAL A 874 -17.25 -34.64 -8.26
CA VAL A 874 -18.02 -35.85 -7.98
C VAL A 874 -19.44 -35.74 -8.53
N LEU A 875 -20.13 -34.61 -8.36
CA LEU A 875 -21.49 -34.43 -8.87
C LEU A 875 -21.51 -34.33 -10.40
N TRP A 876 -20.52 -33.68 -11.00
CA TRP A 876 -20.35 -33.54 -12.43
C TRP A 876 -20.14 -34.93 -13.07
N ASP A 877 -19.32 -35.80 -12.48
CA ASP A 877 -19.05 -37.14 -12.96
C ASP A 877 -20.30 -38.04 -12.81
N ARG A 878 -21.01 -37.98 -11.68
CA ARG A 878 -22.30 -38.66 -11.47
C ARG A 878 -23.35 -38.23 -12.50
N TRP A 879 -23.39 -37.00 -12.89
CA TRP A 879 -24.32 -36.47 -13.89
C TRP A 879 -24.03 -37.01 -15.30
N HIS A 880 -22.76 -37.10 -15.69
CA HIS A 880 -22.34 -37.67 -16.98
C HIS A 880 -22.65 -39.18 -17.07
N ARG A 881 -22.37 -39.94 -16.02
CA ARG A 881 -22.71 -41.35 -15.97
C ARG A 881 -24.21 -41.62 -16.13
N ARG A 882 -25.06 -40.79 -15.54
CA ARG A 882 -26.53 -40.96 -15.68
C ARG A 882 -27.03 -40.68 -17.09
N ARG A 883 -26.30 -39.97 -17.91
CA ARG A 883 -26.64 -39.69 -19.32
C ARG A 883 -26.14 -40.76 -20.30
N GLY A 884 -25.41 -41.75 -19.82
CA GLY A 884 -24.94 -42.87 -20.66
C GLY A 884 -23.77 -42.46 -21.59
N ASP A 885 -23.07 -41.38 -21.28
CA ASP A 885 -21.85 -40.97 -21.96
C ASP A 885 -20.70 -41.92 -21.56
N ALA A 886 -20.79 -43.18 -22.08
CA ALA A 886 -19.74 -44.19 -21.92
C ALA A 886 -18.40 -43.80 -22.58
N GLU A 887 -18.34 -42.68 -23.26
CA GLU A 887 -17.13 -42.09 -23.86
C GLU A 887 -16.04 -41.69 -22.85
N ILE A 888 -16.37 -41.51 -21.57
CA ILE A 888 -15.37 -41.19 -20.55
C ILE A 888 -14.36 -42.31 -20.37
N ASP A 889 -14.82 -43.53 -20.41
CA ASP A 889 -13.97 -44.73 -20.27
C ASP A 889 -13.14 -45.03 -21.52
N GLN A 890 -13.64 -44.70 -22.72
CA GLN A 890 -12.94 -44.95 -23.98
C GLN A 890 -11.86 -43.93 -24.30
N ILE A 891 -12.05 -42.64 -23.99
CA ILE A 891 -11.04 -41.59 -24.20
C ILE A 891 -9.91 -41.73 -23.18
N ALA A 892 -10.22 -42.15 -21.96
CA ALA A 892 -9.23 -42.48 -20.95
C ALA A 892 -8.34 -43.67 -21.40
N MET A 893 -8.91 -44.70 -22.00
CA MET A 893 -8.13 -45.80 -22.56
C MET A 893 -7.32 -45.42 -23.79
N ALA A 894 -7.80 -44.53 -24.65
CA ALA A 894 -7.07 -44.03 -25.82
C ALA A 894 -5.89 -43.15 -25.49
N ALA A 895 -5.97 -42.34 -24.37
CA ALA A 895 -4.85 -41.55 -23.89
C ALA A 895 -3.80 -42.37 -23.10
N ALA A 896 -4.16 -43.55 -22.61
CA ALA A 896 -3.27 -44.46 -21.88
C ALA A 896 -2.47 -45.42 -22.78
N THR A 897 -2.78 -45.49 -24.09
CA THR A 897 -1.93 -46.22 -25.04
C THR A 897 -0.73 -45.36 -25.40
N PRO A 898 0.51 -45.71 -25.01
CA PRO A 898 1.69 -45.05 -25.49
C PRO A 898 1.75 -45.23 -27.01
N GLU A 899 1.84 -44.14 -27.76
CA GLU A 899 2.34 -44.19 -29.12
C GLU A 899 3.70 -44.88 -29.09
N SER A 900 3.72 -46.09 -29.65
CA SER A 900 4.89 -46.94 -29.78
C SER A 900 6.01 -46.26 -30.58
#